data_c7d1650386fb869c1402956e4d37c40c
#
_entry.id   c7d1650386fb869c1402956e4d37c40c
#
_cell.length_a   1.000
_cell.length_b   1.000
_cell.length_c   1.000
_cell.angle_alpha   90.00
_cell.angle_beta   90.00
_cell.angle_gamma   90.00
#
_symmetry.space_group_name_H-M   'P 1'
#
loop_
_entity.id
_entity.type
_entity.pdbx_description
1 polymer ?
#
loop_
_entity_poly.entity_id
_entity_poly.type
_entity_poly.pdbx_seq_one_letter_code
_entity_poly.pdbx_strand_id
1 'polypeptide(L)'
;MATYADASGKLYLIQCEVFNNALSMLQPRQGAHPMQRRCPNAYFWEAQRTLLAASAGLEKPLQVSRKAFRAIRGVLAGQAKNQTEMHSATRYAATWPPYLRPADGMDETADPEDSWSRAVNAGILMQEAGFAKEERDDALDVLQGMTTDGTPTIHQRITIVNQRHVGTWEASIRATRNAQEAWERFQDPPHPGWKPGPAQYSAMFEKLTLREADGNSHLLPGDKALSFPTLRDANLAEFERVRLRPPSVTQLYRQMRLNGIRPKGSCLQILVANAESLDTAHGYLRDSAEKETIVDSLTADDPKPEQLRAVPMNLFEAYIQVCSRVDGRRGDRPLRRGMHLASLRLDAASSRWAPVIWGPLLKALSQHRRAIKVSRSEQLRLFLRIMDRIDEISGMTLPTFIQFAKCIRKVIRRELPELLIDLETAEGAKKNHLGHFYTLSTADQGTDDALGKAPYSLLRAAAERIKDMFNGLVAQERHNQGLLEVHQVAPLDRMACRTDPVSSEHAYDYMVSLAFLGEFDEMARTLRWLMEEWEQPDVVDAIQELDEPPHHANFFETLCAFRLLAEPMLGDAVVKSLRQGLEASAAGWAWPDEEAVAMFVDMQQDDFIATLQRVLGRVRHWQTVEQTAEAPEPEAAFRVEDALVKGRLHHMRYCGLPRGGDGDGVAGPQDPSGNWC
;
A
#
# COMPACT_ATOMS: atom_id res chain seq x y z
N MET A 1 31.53 -10.25 53.94
CA MET A 1 30.23 -9.69 53.57
C MET A 1 30.36 -8.61 52.46
N ALA A 2 31.36 -7.72 52.49
CA ALA A 2 31.52 -6.68 51.44
C ALA A 2 31.77 -7.22 50.04
N THR A 3 32.49 -8.31 49.87
CA THR A 3 32.76 -8.93 48.57
C THR A 3 31.52 -9.61 47.94
N TYR A 4 30.56 -10.10 48.72
CA TYR A 4 29.31 -10.70 48.22
C TYR A 4 28.31 -9.64 47.76
N ALA A 5 28.22 -8.52 48.47
CA ALA A 5 27.40 -7.38 48.10
C ALA A 5 27.90 -6.71 46.78
N ASP A 6 29.23 -6.64 46.59
CA ASP A 6 29.85 -6.09 45.37
C ASP A 6 29.62 -7.01 44.15
N ALA A 7 29.68 -8.33 44.33
CA ALA A 7 29.37 -9.28 43.28
C ALA A 7 27.88 -9.25 42.83
N SER A 8 26.94 -9.10 43.77
CA SER A 8 25.51 -8.94 43.49
C SER A 8 25.22 -7.63 42.77
N GLY A 9 25.89 -6.53 43.14
CA GLY A 9 25.77 -5.25 42.43
C GLY A 9 26.30 -5.29 41.01
N LYS A 10 27.43 -5.95 40.77
CA LYS A 10 27.97 -6.15 39.41
C LYS A 10 27.09 -7.00 38.56
N LEU A 11 26.50 -8.06 39.08
CA LEU A 11 25.57 -8.92 38.39
C LEU A 11 24.31 -8.13 37.94
N TYR A 12 23.73 -7.34 38.82
CA TYR A 12 22.60 -6.48 38.52
C TYR A 12 22.89 -5.48 37.39
N LEU A 13 24.08 -4.85 37.41
CA LEU A 13 24.47 -3.93 36.32
C LEU A 13 24.60 -4.63 34.98
N ILE A 14 25.14 -5.86 34.94
CA ILE A 14 25.22 -6.66 33.73
C ILE A 14 23.81 -7.02 33.24
N GLN A 15 22.92 -7.43 34.12
CA GLN A 15 21.52 -7.69 33.79
C GLN A 15 20.83 -6.46 33.21
N CYS A 16 21.02 -5.28 33.78
CA CYS A 16 20.51 -4.02 33.24
C CYS A 16 21.10 -3.72 31.86
N GLU A 17 22.39 -3.97 31.66
CA GLU A 17 23.02 -3.75 30.35
C GLU A 17 22.45 -4.68 29.25
N VAL A 18 22.35 -5.97 29.53
CA VAL A 18 21.76 -6.96 28.61
C VAL A 18 20.32 -6.60 28.29
N PHE A 19 19.52 -6.30 29.30
CA PHE A 19 18.14 -5.89 29.17
C PHE A 19 17.98 -4.64 28.26
N ASN A 20 18.77 -3.58 28.53
CA ASN A 20 18.71 -2.36 27.73
C ASN A 20 19.20 -2.54 26.31
N ASN A 21 20.19 -3.41 26.09
CA ASN A 21 20.64 -3.75 24.75
C ASN A 21 19.54 -4.51 23.99
N ALA A 22 18.87 -5.47 24.62
CA ALA A 22 17.74 -6.20 24.02
C ALA A 22 16.61 -5.23 23.64
N LEU A 23 16.14 -4.37 24.56
CA LEU A 23 15.12 -3.35 24.26
C LEU A 23 15.53 -2.43 23.10
N SER A 24 16.81 -2.04 23.05
CA SER A 24 17.33 -1.17 21.99
C SER A 24 17.47 -1.85 20.64
N MET A 25 17.57 -3.17 20.61
CA MET A 25 17.61 -3.96 19.37
C MET A 25 16.21 -4.16 18.78
N LEU A 26 15.19 -4.25 19.63
CA LEU A 26 13.79 -4.47 19.26
C LEU A 26 13.12 -3.15 18.81
N GLN A 27 13.58 -2.58 17.72
CA GLN A 27 13.00 -1.37 17.12
C GLN A 27 13.27 -1.33 15.62
N PRO A 28 12.44 -0.62 14.83
CA PRO A 28 12.70 -0.38 13.42
C PRO A 28 14.05 0.29 13.21
N ARG A 29 14.91 -0.28 12.37
CA ARG A 29 16.25 0.26 12.10
C ARG A 29 16.21 1.26 10.96
N GLN A 30 16.97 2.35 11.07
CA GLN A 30 17.30 3.19 9.94
C GLN A 30 18.05 2.37 8.89
N GLY A 31 17.63 2.45 7.64
CA GLY A 31 18.19 1.66 6.54
C GLY A 31 17.59 0.26 6.43
N ALA A 32 16.58 -0.08 7.23
CA ALA A 32 15.68 -1.16 6.88
C ALA A 32 15.13 -0.93 5.46
N HIS A 33 14.71 -2.01 4.82
CA HIS A 33 14.23 -1.99 3.44
C HIS A 33 13.25 -0.84 3.20
N PRO A 34 13.35 -0.06 2.12
CA PRO A 34 12.45 1.06 1.85
C PRO A 34 10.96 0.67 1.78
N MET A 35 10.66 -0.61 1.49
CA MET A 35 9.32 -1.17 1.52
C MET A 35 8.82 -1.54 2.92
N GLN A 36 9.67 -1.52 3.93
CA GLN A 36 9.29 -1.80 5.33
C GLN A 36 8.57 -0.62 6.01
N ARG A 37 7.78 0.12 5.28
CA ARG A 37 6.93 1.17 5.86
C ARG A 37 5.83 0.59 6.75
N ARG A 38 5.52 -0.69 6.58
CA ARG A 38 4.62 -1.48 7.44
C ARG A 38 5.40 -2.43 8.34
N CYS A 39 6.64 -2.04 8.74
CA CYS A 39 7.32 -2.84 9.74
C CYS A 39 6.37 -3.07 10.90
N PRO A 40 6.13 -4.31 11.31
CA PRO A 40 5.17 -4.61 12.34
C PRO A 40 5.72 -4.09 13.67
N ASN A 41 5.45 -2.82 13.97
CA ASN A 41 5.74 -2.26 15.28
C ASN A 41 5.05 -3.09 16.38
N ALA A 42 3.97 -3.79 16.04
CA ALA A 42 3.34 -4.78 16.89
C ALA A 42 4.31 -5.88 17.35
N TYR A 43 5.11 -6.47 16.47
CA TYR A 43 6.11 -7.47 16.85
C TYR A 43 7.18 -6.90 17.77
N PHE A 44 7.67 -5.71 17.48
CA PHE A 44 8.66 -5.08 18.35
C PHE A 44 8.05 -4.72 19.70
N TRP A 45 6.81 -4.25 19.72
CA TRP A 45 6.11 -3.91 20.93
C TRP A 45 5.85 -5.14 21.80
N GLU A 46 5.38 -6.23 21.24
CA GLU A 46 5.12 -7.47 21.98
C GLU A 46 6.40 -7.99 22.64
N ALA A 47 7.50 -8.03 21.88
CA ALA A 47 8.80 -8.43 22.43
C ALA A 47 9.31 -7.47 23.51
N GLN A 48 9.16 -6.14 23.33
CA GLN A 48 9.52 -5.16 24.36
C GLN A 48 8.62 -5.30 25.60
N ARG A 49 7.32 -5.48 25.42
CA ARG A 49 6.35 -5.68 26.50
C ARG A 49 6.70 -6.91 27.34
N THR A 50 7.04 -8.02 26.69
CA THR A 50 7.48 -9.24 27.37
C THR A 50 8.72 -9.02 28.22
N LEU A 51 9.72 -8.31 27.67
CA LEU A 51 10.93 -7.97 28.44
C LEU A 51 10.63 -7.04 29.63
N LEU A 52 9.77 -6.04 29.42
CA LEU A 52 9.37 -5.11 30.50
C LEU A 52 8.58 -5.85 31.59
N ALA A 53 7.65 -6.72 31.23
CA ALA A 53 6.88 -7.54 32.16
C ALA A 53 7.80 -8.50 32.94
N ALA A 54 8.74 -9.16 32.26
CA ALA A 54 9.75 -10.00 32.92
C ALA A 54 10.59 -9.20 33.94
N SER A 55 10.99 -7.97 33.57
CA SER A 55 11.71 -7.09 34.52
C SER A 55 10.87 -6.69 35.72
N ALA A 56 9.58 -6.37 35.50
CA ALA A 56 8.66 -5.99 36.56
C ALA A 56 8.39 -7.13 37.55
N GLY A 57 8.49 -8.37 37.11
CA GLY A 57 8.34 -9.57 37.94
C GLY A 57 9.58 -9.92 38.82
N LEU A 58 10.70 -9.21 38.66
CA LEU A 58 11.88 -9.41 39.47
C LEU A 58 11.72 -8.72 40.84
N GLU A 59 12.35 -9.29 41.86
CA GLU A 59 12.42 -8.65 43.22
C GLU A 59 12.97 -7.23 43.15
N LYS A 60 13.93 -7.00 42.23
CA LYS A 60 14.46 -5.69 41.90
C LYS A 60 14.34 -5.45 40.41
N PRO A 61 13.39 -4.64 39.97
CA PRO A 61 13.20 -4.35 38.54
C PRO A 61 14.45 -3.75 37.89
N LEU A 62 14.70 -4.10 36.63
CA LEU A 62 15.87 -3.63 35.90
C LEU A 62 15.63 -2.18 35.42
N GLN A 63 16.65 -1.34 35.60
CA GLN A 63 16.56 0.06 35.19
C GLN A 63 16.58 0.21 33.67
N VAL A 64 15.63 0.98 33.16
CA VAL A 64 15.54 1.32 31.73
C VAL A 64 16.46 2.50 31.43
N SER A 65 17.35 2.38 30.47
CA SER A 65 18.25 3.46 30.04
C SER A 65 17.57 4.44 29.10
N ARG A 66 18.10 5.66 28.95
CA ARG A 66 17.63 6.67 27.98
C ARG A 66 17.50 6.10 26.57
N LYS A 67 18.50 5.29 26.13
CA LYS A 67 18.49 4.68 24.80
C LYS A 67 17.34 3.69 24.64
N ALA A 68 17.05 2.90 25.66
CA ALA A 68 15.95 1.96 25.66
C ALA A 68 14.58 2.68 25.69
N PHE A 69 14.41 3.74 26.49
CA PHE A 69 13.20 4.58 26.44
C PHE A 69 12.95 5.15 25.05
N ARG A 70 13.98 5.65 24.36
CA ARG A 70 13.86 6.16 22.98
C ARG A 70 13.51 5.05 22.00
N ALA A 71 13.98 3.82 22.20
CA ALA A 71 13.60 2.68 21.39
C ALA A 71 12.12 2.31 21.59
N ILE A 72 11.65 2.27 22.83
CA ILE A 72 10.24 2.05 23.19
C ILE A 72 9.36 3.14 22.55
N ARG A 73 9.71 4.41 22.70
CA ARG A 73 9.01 5.53 22.07
C ARG A 73 8.90 5.36 20.56
N GLY A 74 9.99 4.98 19.91
CA GLY A 74 10.03 4.79 18.46
C GLY A 74 9.10 3.67 17.99
N VAL A 75 8.96 2.61 18.79
CA VAL A 75 8.02 1.52 18.52
C VAL A 75 6.59 1.98 18.73
N LEU A 76 6.29 2.62 19.85
CA LEU A 76 4.93 3.11 20.17
C LEU A 76 4.44 4.17 19.18
N ALA A 77 5.32 5.04 18.69
CA ALA A 77 4.98 6.07 17.71
C ALA A 77 4.52 5.50 16.35
N GLY A 78 4.91 4.28 16.02
CA GLY A 78 4.49 3.61 14.78
C GLY A 78 3.30 2.68 14.95
N GLN A 79 2.81 2.47 16.17
CA GLN A 79 1.66 1.61 16.41
C GLN A 79 0.34 2.28 16.02
N ALA A 80 -0.67 1.46 15.78
CA ALA A 80 -2.04 1.90 15.63
C ALA A 80 -2.49 2.71 16.85
N LYS A 81 -3.31 3.73 16.61
CA LYS A 81 -3.92 4.48 17.69
C LYS A 81 -4.85 3.56 18.49
N ASN A 82 -4.68 3.56 19.82
CA ASN A 82 -5.63 2.90 20.70
C ASN A 82 -6.94 3.72 20.81
N GLN A 83 -7.93 3.23 21.54
CA GLN A 83 -9.23 3.89 21.69
C GLN A 83 -9.11 5.33 22.25
N THR A 84 -8.25 5.55 23.23
CA THR A 84 -8.00 6.87 23.80
C THR A 84 -7.36 7.81 22.76
N GLU A 85 -6.33 7.36 22.07
CA GLU A 85 -5.66 8.12 21.00
C GLU A 85 -6.62 8.38 19.82
N MET A 86 -7.51 7.43 19.47
CA MET A 86 -8.53 7.62 18.44
C MET A 86 -9.56 8.66 18.88
N HIS A 87 -10.02 8.61 20.13
CA HIS A 87 -10.95 9.58 20.66
C HIS A 87 -10.36 11.00 20.64
N SER A 88 -9.13 11.16 21.12
CA SER A 88 -8.40 12.43 21.06
C SER A 88 -8.22 12.92 19.62
N ALA A 89 -7.78 12.05 18.70
CA ALA A 89 -7.59 12.43 17.30
C ALA A 89 -8.91 12.85 16.63
N THR A 90 -10.03 12.18 16.93
CA THR A 90 -11.35 12.51 16.42
C THR A 90 -11.82 13.86 16.98
N ARG A 91 -11.65 14.09 18.29
CA ARG A 91 -12.01 15.36 18.94
C ARG A 91 -11.25 16.52 18.32
N TYR A 92 -9.93 16.40 18.17
CA TYR A 92 -9.10 17.45 17.57
C TYR A 92 -9.29 17.61 16.06
N ALA A 93 -9.69 16.55 15.35
CA ALA A 93 -10.02 16.66 13.93
C ALA A 93 -11.24 17.55 13.67
N ALA A 94 -12.17 17.66 14.62
CA ALA A 94 -13.37 18.47 14.51
C ALA A 94 -13.18 19.95 14.91
N THR A 95 -12.04 20.32 15.50
CA THR A 95 -11.79 21.67 16.01
C THR A 95 -10.99 22.54 15.06
N TRP A 96 -11.22 23.86 15.13
CA TRP A 96 -10.42 24.86 14.48
C TRP A 96 -10.20 26.07 15.42
N PRO A 97 -8.97 26.53 15.66
CA PRO A 97 -7.73 25.87 15.27
C PRO A 97 -7.64 24.47 15.87
N PRO A 98 -6.86 23.55 15.28
CA PRO A 98 -6.83 22.15 15.71
C PRO A 98 -6.29 21.94 17.13
N TYR A 99 -5.65 22.95 17.69
CA TYR A 99 -5.07 22.95 19.01
C TYR A 99 -5.80 23.96 19.87
N LEU A 100 -6.66 23.45 20.73
CA LEU A 100 -7.24 24.25 21.80
C LEU A 100 -6.11 24.62 22.75
N ARG A 101 -6.06 25.88 23.15
CA ARG A 101 -5.15 26.29 24.22
C ARG A 101 -5.66 25.75 25.54
N PRO A 102 -4.75 25.38 26.48
CA PRO A 102 -5.16 25.13 27.85
C PRO A 102 -5.98 26.32 28.34
N ALA A 103 -7.13 26.07 28.92
CA ALA A 103 -8.09 27.07 29.39
C ALA A 103 -9.06 27.70 28.35
N ASP A 104 -9.25 27.10 27.18
CA ASP A 104 -10.31 27.52 26.23
C ASP A 104 -11.73 27.10 26.67
N GLY A 105 -11.88 26.58 27.88
CA GLY A 105 -13.17 26.18 28.46
C GLY A 105 -13.74 24.87 27.93
N MET A 106 -13.13 24.27 26.92
CA MET A 106 -13.50 22.96 26.39
C MET A 106 -12.82 21.82 27.14
N ASP A 107 -11.84 22.13 27.97
CA ASP A 107 -10.97 21.17 28.69
C ASP A 107 -11.40 20.92 30.13
N GLU A 108 -12.47 21.58 30.60
CA GLU A 108 -12.91 21.48 32.00
C GLU A 108 -13.33 20.07 32.45
N THR A 109 -13.51 19.15 31.50
CA THR A 109 -13.94 17.76 31.79
C THR A 109 -12.96 16.69 31.36
N ALA A 110 -11.82 17.05 30.75
CA ALA A 110 -10.84 16.09 30.28
C ALA A 110 -9.51 16.28 31.02
N ASP A 111 -9.00 15.23 31.63
CA ASP A 111 -7.65 15.24 32.15
C ASP A 111 -6.67 15.40 30.98
N PRO A 112 -5.76 16.39 30.99
CA PRO A 112 -4.76 16.55 29.91
C PRO A 112 -3.97 15.26 29.66
N GLU A 113 -3.74 14.44 30.67
CA GLU A 113 -3.03 13.16 30.56
C GLU A 113 -3.76 12.14 29.69
N ASP A 114 -5.10 12.19 29.65
CA ASP A 114 -5.92 11.31 28.80
C ASP A 114 -5.81 11.64 27.31
N SER A 115 -5.28 12.81 26.95
CA SER A 115 -5.11 13.25 25.58
C SER A 115 -3.73 12.90 24.99
N TRP A 116 -2.78 12.49 25.83
CA TRP A 116 -1.42 12.21 25.38
C TRP A 116 -1.30 10.81 24.74
N SER A 117 -0.51 10.72 23.69
CA SER A 117 -0.22 9.42 23.07
C SER A 117 0.67 8.56 23.99
N ARG A 118 0.60 7.24 23.81
CA ARG A 118 1.50 6.28 24.49
C ARG A 118 2.98 6.64 24.31
N ALA A 119 3.34 7.19 23.15
CA ALA A 119 4.71 7.60 22.84
C ALA A 119 5.13 8.86 23.62
N VAL A 120 4.21 9.81 23.85
CA VAL A 120 4.43 10.98 24.72
C VAL A 120 4.59 10.51 26.16
N ASN A 121 3.69 9.65 26.65
CA ASN A 121 3.77 9.10 28.01
C ASN A 121 5.11 8.38 28.26
N ALA A 122 5.62 7.63 27.30
CA ALA A 122 6.96 7.04 27.41
C ALA A 122 8.09 8.10 27.49
N GLY A 123 7.90 9.27 26.87
CA GLY A 123 8.80 10.41 27.00
C GLY A 123 8.76 11.06 28.39
N ILE A 124 7.57 11.16 28.99
CA ILE A 124 7.37 11.67 30.35
C ILE A 124 7.99 10.71 31.37
N LEU A 125 7.73 9.40 31.26
CA LEU A 125 8.35 8.38 32.11
C LEU A 125 9.87 8.40 32.02
N MET A 126 10.44 8.73 30.86
CA MET A 126 11.88 8.92 30.71
C MET A 126 12.39 10.11 31.57
N GLN A 127 11.63 11.21 31.65
CA GLN A 127 11.97 12.35 32.51
C GLN A 127 11.84 12.01 33.99
N GLU A 128 10.76 11.34 34.37
CA GLU A 128 10.55 10.89 35.77
C GLU A 128 11.65 9.93 36.23
N ALA A 129 12.19 9.12 35.29
CA ALA A 129 13.37 8.28 35.54
C ALA A 129 14.69 9.08 35.69
N GLY A 130 14.64 10.42 35.67
CA GLY A 130 15.79 11.29 35.87
C GLY A 130 16.57 11.65 34.60
N PHE A 131 16.11 11.33 33.43
CA PHE A 131 16.75 11.69 32.15
C PHE A 131 16.24 13.05 31.66
N ALA A 132 17.06 14.10 31.70
CA ALA A 132 16.71 15.40 31.16
C ALA A 132 16.37 15.31 29.64
N LYS A 133 15.34 16.07 29.21
CA LYS A 133 14.99 16.21 27.77
C LYS A 133 16.12 16.93 27.02
N GLU A 134 16.31 16.50 25.81
CA GLU A 134 17.11 17.18 24.78
C GLU A 134 16.16 17.79 23.73
N GLU A 135 16.60 18.79 22.97
CA GLU A 135 15.81 19.41 21.87
C GLU A 135 15.16 18.38 20.96
N ARG A 136 15.85 17.25 20.74
CA ARG A 136 15.32 16.12 19.98
C ARG A 136 14.10 15.48 20.65
N ASP A 137 14.08 15.37 21.96
CA ASP A 137 12.97 14.76 22.69
C ASP A 137 11.74 15.68 22.61
N ASP A 138 11.95 17.00 22.67
CA ASP A 138 10.90 18.00 22.47
C ASP A 138 10.32 17.93 21.05
N ALA A 139 11.16 17.80 20.02
CA ALA A 139 10.70 17.64 18.65
C ALA A 139 9.91 16.32 18.45
N LEU A 140 10.30 15.25 19.16
CA LEU A 140 9.56 13.98 19.14
C LEU A 140 8.21 14.12 19.85
N ASP A 141 8.14 14.84 20.96
CA ASP A 141 6.88 15.10 21.65
C ASP A 141 5.90 15.81 20.72
N VAL A 142 6.37 16.85 20.00
CA VAL A 142 5.55 17.56 19.01
C VAL A 142 5.02 16.65 17.93
N LEU A 143 5.85 15.75 17.37
CA LEU A 143 5.41 14.78 16.36
C LEU A 143 4.48 13.70 16.91
N GLN A 144 4.54 13.44 18.20
CA GLN A 144 3.81 12.37 18.87
C GLN A 144 2.56 12.83 19.62
N GLY A 145 2.23 14.11 19.58
CA GLY A 145 0.95 14.61 20.06
C GLY A 145 1.00 15.70 21.12
N MET A 146 2.17 16.28 21.46
CA MET A 146 2.27 17.30 22.51
C MET A 146 3.37 18.31 22.23
N THR A 147 3.04 19.60 22.26
CA THR A 147 4.05 20.70 22.25
C THR A 147 4.75 20.83 23.59
N THR A 148 5.80 21.65 23.64
CA THR A 148 6.58 21.90 24.87
C THR A 148 5.77 22.58 25.97
N ASP A 149 4.71 23.29 25.64
CA ASP A 149 3.76 23.93 26.57
C ASP A 149 2.58 23.03 26.96
N GLY A 150 2.58 21.77 26.53
CA GLY A 150 1.52 20.81 26.81
C GLY A 150 0.33 20.85 25.83
N THR A 151 0.31 21.79 24.87
CA THR A 151 -0.76 21.87 23.88
C THR A 151 -0.75 20.62 23.00
N PRO A 152 -1.92 19.97 22.78
CA PRO A 152 -2.01 18.80 21.90
C PRO A 152 -1.64 19.11 20.45
N THR A 153 -0.96 18.17 19.79
CA THR A 153 -0.69 18.19 18.34
C THR A 153 -1.25 16.96 17.67
N ILE A 154 -1.19 16.94 16.35
CA ILE A 154 -1.60 15.75 15.60
C ILE A 154 -0.51 14.68 15.68
N HIS A 155 -0.78 13.62 16.41
CA HIS A 155 0.13 12.47 16.49
C HIS A 155 0.36 11.88 15.09
N GLN A 156 1.57 12.09 14.57
CA GLN A 156 2.02 11.50 13.31
C GLN A 156 2.47 10.06 13.57
N ARG A 157 1.75 9.11 13.01
CA ARG A 157 2.15 7.71 13.06
C ARG A 157 3.34 7.47 12.13
N ILE A 158 4.52 7.36 12.72
CA ILE A 158 5.77 7.31 12.00
C ILE A 158 6.45 5.99 12.27
N THR A 159 6.53 5.13 11.27
CA THR A 159 7.18 3.82 11.35
C THR A 159 8.70 3.90 11.31
N ILE A 160 9.24 4.84 10.54
CA ILE A 160 10.70 5.04 10.39
C ILE A 160 10.96 6.53 10.29
N VAL A 161 11.56 7.11 11.29
CA VAL A 161 12.01 8.50 11.25
C VAL A 161 13.51 8.55 11.29
N ASN A 162 14.10 9.35 10.41
CA ASN A 162 15.43 9.86 10.66
C ASN A 162 15.36 10.92 11.78
N GLN A 163 15.09 10.45 12.98
CA GLN A 163 14.83 11.29 14.16
C GLN A 163 16.05 12.10 14.60
N ARG A 164 17.22 11.89 13.98
CA ARG A 164 18.47 12.50 14.44
C ARG A 164 18.59 14.00 14.20
N HIS A 165 17.71 14.57 13.34
CA HIS A 165 17.86 15.95 12.86
C HIS A 165 16.55 16.72 12.75
N VAL A 166 15.50 16.32 13.45
CA VAL A 166 14.23 17.05 13.44
C VAL A 166 14.26 18.09 14.56
N GLY A 167 14.19 19.37 14.20
CA GLY A 167 14.01 20.46 15.15
C GLY A 167 12.53 20.69 15.48
N THR A 168 12.24 21.38 16.58
CA THR A 168 10.86 21.61 17.06
C THR A 168 10.00 22.36 16.04
N TRP A 169 10.54 23.33 15.30
CA TRP A 169 9.82 24.06 14.26
C TRP A 169 9.47 23.16 13.04
N GLU A 170 10.40 22.34 12.58
CA GLU A 170 10.10 21.34 11.53
C GLU A 170 9.02 20.36 12.01
N ALA A 171 9.13 19.89 13.25
CA ALA A 171 8.17 19.00 13.87
C ALA A 171 6.77 19.62 13.94
N SER A 172 6.64 20.90 14.32
CA SER A 172 5.36 21.60 14.40
C SER A 172 4.67 21.73 13.03
N ILE A 173 5.43 21.96 11.97
CA ILE A 173 4.90 21.98 10.59
C ILE A 173 4.38 20.59 10.19
N ARG A 174 5.12 19.53 10.53
CA ARG A 174 4.72 18.15 10.21
C ARG A 174 3.53 17.65 11.02
N ALA A 175 3.41 18.08 12.28
CA ALA A 175 2.37 17.66 13.21
C ALA A 175 1.02 18.38 13.00
N THR A 176 0.63 18.59 11.73
CA THR A 176 -0.60 19.27 11.30
C THR A 176 -1.45 18.34 10.44
N ARG A 177 -2.75 18.61 10.32
CA ARG A 177 -3.68 17.81 9.49
C ARG A 177 -3.47 18.03 7.99
N ASN A 178 -3.19 19.27 7.60
CA ASN A 178 -3.15 19.69 6.18
C ASN A 178 -2.15 20.81 5.93
N ALA A 179 -2.04 21.24 4.67
CA ALA A 179 -1.13 22.29 4.25
C ALA A 179 -1.52 23.68 4.80
N GLN A 180 -2.79 23.92 5.08
CA GLN A 180 -3.27 25.21 5.61
C GLN A 180 -2.74 25.44 7.03
N GLU A 181 -2.91 24.48 7.91
CA GLU A 181 -2.35 24.51 9.27
C GLU A 181 -0.82 24.52 9.28
N ALA A 182 -0.21 23.74 8.36
CA ALA A 182 1.23 23.72 8.21
C ALA A 182 1.79 25.08 7.78
N TRP A 183 1.06 25.83 6.95
CA TRP A 183 1.45 27.18 6.52
C TRP A 183 1.43 28.17 7.69
N GLU A 184 0.46 28.08 8.58
CA GLU A 184 0.42 28.90 9.80
C GLU A 184 1.65 28.60 10.68
N ARG A 185 1.95 27.31 10.93
CA ARG A 185 3.15 26.91 11.68
C ARG A 185 4.47 27.29 11.01
N PHE A 186 4.50 27.31 9.67
CA PHE A 186 5.66 27.73 8.91
C PHE A 186 5.94 29.25 9.05
N GLN A 187 4.88 30.06 9.19
CA GLN A 187 4.98 31.49 9.35
C GLN A 187 5.26 31.94 10.80
N ASP A 188 5.06 31.06 11.77
CA ASP A 188 5.25 31.32 13.19
C ASP A 188 6.52 30.62 13.72
N PRO A 189 7.71 31.25 13.60
CA PRO A 189 8.95 30.67 14.08
C PRO A 189 8.98 30.62 15.61
N PRO A 190 9.62 29.61 16.24
CA PRO A 190 9.73 29.48 17.70
C PRO A 190 10.38 30.67 18.38
N HIS A 191 11.25 31.37 17.67
CA HIS A 191 11.93 32.58 18.16
C HIS A 191 11.79 33.72 17.13
N PRO A 192 11.49 34.95 17.61
CA PRO A 192 11.41 36.12 16.75
C PRO A 192 12.68 36.32 15.91
N GLY A 193 12.52 36.54 14.61
CA GLY A 193 13.62 36.78 13.70
C GLY A 193 14.26 35.53 13.07
N TRP A 194 13.87 34.33 13.49
CA TRP A 194 14.32 33.13 12.78
C TRP A 194 13.73 33.06 11.37
N LYS A 195 14.57 32.63 10.44
CA LYS A 195 14.17 32.42 9.04
C LYS A 195 14.07 30.93 8.74
N PRO A 196 13.09 30.50 7.93
CA PRO A 196 12.96 29.09 7.58
C PRO A 196 14.18 28.63 6.79
N GLY A 197 14.74 27.49 7.20
CA GLY A 197 15.83 26.78 6.55
C GLY A 197 15.34 25.62 5.67
N PRO A 198 16.28 24.84 5.10
CA PRO A 198 15.94 23.71 4.22
C PRO A 198 14.98 22.69 4.85
N ALA A 199 15.06 22.46 6.16
CA ALA A 199 14.21 21.52 6.87
C ALA A 199 12.75 21.97 6.93
N GLN A 200 12.51 23.26 7.26
CA GLN A 200 11.17 23.84 7.29
C GLN A 200 10.55 23.89 5.88
N TYR A 201 11.33 24.26 4.86
CA TYR A 201 10.85 24.20 3.48
C TYR A 201 10.53 22.76 3.07
N SER A 202 11.35 21.77 3.45
CA SER A 202 11.09 20.35 3.18
C SER A 202 9.77 19.91 3.78
N ALA A 203 9.53 20.22 5.07
CA ALA A 203 8.29 19.88 5.76
C ALA A 203 7.06 20.54 5.11
N MET A 204 7.18 21.81 4.69
CA MET A 204 6.10 22.50 4.02
C MET A 204 5.82 21.96 2.62
N PHE A 205 6.86 21.65 1.81
CA PHE A 205 6.68 20.99 0.52
C PHE A 205 6.02 19.62 0.67
N GLU A 206 6.40 18.86 1.68
CA GLU A 206 5.78 17.58 2.00
C GLU A 206 4.26 17.77 2.21
N LYS A 207 3.86 18.72 3.06
CA LYS A 207 2.45 19.03 3.31
C LYS A 207 1.68 19.51 2.07
N LEU A 208 2.29 20.32 1.22
CA LEU A 208 1.68 20.80 -0.03
C LEU A 208 1.47 19.70 -1.07
N THR A 209 2.19 18.58 -0.97
CA THR A 209 2.16 17.51 -1.95
C THR A 209 1.40 16.26 -1.47
N LEU A 210 0.88 16.27 -0.22
CA LEU A 210 0.07 15.18 0.29
C LEU A 210 -1.25 15.06 -0.49
N ARG A 211 -1.64 13.82 -0.75
CA ARG A 211 -2.96 13.50 -1.30
C ARG A 211 -4.03 13.75 -0.23
N GLU A 212 -5.17 14.26 -0.65
CA GLU A 212 -6.33 14.44 0.24
C GLU A 212 -6.86 13.08 0.69
N ALA A 213 -7.23 12.99 1.97
CA ALA A 213 -7.87 11.81 2.53
C ALA A 213 -9.29 11.67 1.95
N ASP A 214 -9.70 10.45 1.69
CA ASP A 214 -11.08 10.17 1.30
C ASP A 214 -12.00 10.42 2.49
N GLY A 215 -13.05 11.22 2.29
CA GLY A 215 -14.03 11.55 3.33
C GLY A 215 -14.80 10.35 3.90
N ASN A 216 -14.82 9.24 3.16
CA ASN A 216 -15.46 7.99 3.60
C ASN A 216 -14.46 7.05 4.31
N SER A 217 -13.18 7.41 4.39
CA SER A 217 -12.20 6.58 5.07
C SER A 217 -12.29 6.75 6.59
N HIS A 218 -12.16 5.64 7.31
CA HIS A 218 -12.06 5.64 8.78
C HIS A 218 -10.67 6.10 9.28
N LEU A 219 -9.83 6.63 8.40
CA LEU A 219 -8.50 7.09 8.74
C LEU A 219 -8.57 8.40 9.53
N LEU A 220 -7.76 8.47 10.57
CA LEU A 220 -7.63 9.66 11.40
C LEU A 220 -6.41 10.49 10.97
N PRO A 221 -6.44 11.83 11.24
CA PRO A 221 -5.27 12.68 10.99
C PRO A 221 -4.00 12.10 11.63
N GLY A 222 -2.93 12.01 10.83
CA GLY A 222 -1.64 11.46 11.25
C GLY A 222 -1.45 9.95 11.07
N ASP A 223 -2.48 9.18 10.71
CA ASP A 223 -2.36 7.72 10.51
C ASP A 223 -1.63 7.35 9.22
N LYS A 224 -1.85 8.11 8.16
CA LYS A 224 -1.13 7.96 6.88
C LYS A 224 -0.62 9.33 6.43
N ALA A 225 0.30 9.34 5.46
CA ALA A 225 0.78 10.57 4.84
C ALA A 225 -0.29 11.18 3.90
N LEU A 226 -1.38 11.67 4.49
CA LEU A 226 -2.53 12.25 3.80
C LEU A 226 -2.80 13.68 4.31
N SER A 227 -3.50 14.47 3.50
CA SER A 227 -4.03 15.78 3.85
C SER A 227 -5.49 15.61 4.28
N PHE A 228 -5.80 16.00 5.50
CA PHE A 228 -7.18 15.96 6.04
C PHE A 228 -7.78 17.35 5.96
N PRO A 229 -8.79 17.59 5.11
CA PRO A 229 -9.41 18.91 4.95
C PRO A 229 -10.01 19.36 6.27
N THR A 230 -9.96 20.67 6.52
CA THR A 230 -10.72 21.29 7.60
C THR A 230 -12.20 21.22 7.29
N LEU A 231 -13.04 21.13 8.33
CA LEU A 231 -14.49 21.23 8.17
C LEU A 231 -14.83 22.53 7.42
N ARG A 232 -15.61 22.41 6.34
CA ARG A 232 -15.98 23.55 5.46
C ARG A 232 -16.76 24.65 6.17
N ASP A 233 -17.35 24.32 7.32
CA ASP A 233 -18.20 25.21 8.11
C ASP A 233 -17.44 26.05 9.15
N ALA A 234 -16.09 26.04 9.13
CA ALA A 234 -15.36 26.99 9.94
C ALA A 234 -15.74 28.42 9.50
N ASN A 235 -16.40 29.14 10.40
CA ASN A 235 -16.80 30.56 10.21
C ASN A 235 -15.59 31.51 10.18
N LEU A 236 -14.68 31.25 9.26
CA LEU A 236 -13.54 32.11 9.01
C LEU A 236 -13.96 33.30 8.16
N ALA A 237 -13.62 34.51 8.59
CA ALA A 237 -13.74 35.71 7.78
C ALA A 237 -12.90 35.56 6.50
N GLU A 238 -13.28 36.23 5.42
CA GLU A 238 -12.56 36.19 4.14
C GLU A 238 -11.08 36.56 4.30
N PHE A 239 -10.79 37.52 5.15
CA PHE A 239 -9.43 37.92 5.50
C PHE A 239 -8.63 36.76 6.11
N GLU A 240 -9.21 35.99 7.02
CA GLU A 240 -8.58 34.84 7.66
C GLU A 240 -8.35 33.72 6.65
N ARG A 241 -9.33 33.45 5.79
CA ARG A 241 -9.18 32.47 4.71
C ARG A 241 -8.02 32.81 3.77
N VAL A 242 -7.88 34.09 3.40
CA VAL A 242 -6.76 34.54 2.54
C VAL A 242 -5.43 34.39 3.26
N ARG A 243 -5.36 34.75 4.53
CA ARG A 243 -4.14 34.64 5.36
C ARG A 243 -3.69 33.19 5.53
N LEU A 244 -4.63 32.29 5.72
CA LEU A 244 -4.36 30.88 5.96
C LEU A 244 -4.16 30.09 4.66
N ARG A 245 -4.37 30.71 3.50
CA ARG A 245 -4.19 30.03 2.22
C ARG A 245 -2.72 29.73 1.98
N PRO A 246 -2.31 28.45 1.90
CA PRO A 246 -0.92 28.10 1.64
C PRO A 246 -0.52 28.51 0.22
N PRO A 247 0.76 28.86 -0.01
CA PRO A 247 1.27 29.10 -1.35
C PRO A 247 1.27 27.82 -2.18
N SER A 248 1.26 27.94 -3.50
CA SER A 248 1.55 26.81 -4.37
C SER A 248 3.01 26.34 -4.20
N VAL A 249 3.30 25.09 -4.57
CA VAL A 249 4.68 24.57 -4.58
C VAL A 249 5.63 25.50 -5.34
N THR A 250 5.20 26.01 -6.50
CA THR A 250 5.99 26.92 -7.33
C THR A 250 6.25 28.25 -6.63
N GLN A 251 5.26 28.80 -5.93
CA GLN A 251 5.42 30.07 -5.18
C GLN A 251 6.38 29.90 -4.01
N LEU A 252 6.20 28.85 -3.22
CA LEU A 252 7.07 28.53 -2.09
C LEU A 252 8.51 28.24 -2.56
N TYR A 253 8.66 27.55 -3.69
CA TYR A 253 9.97 27.30 -4.30
C TYR A 253 10.68 28.60 -4.68
N ARG A 254 9.98 29.53 -5.34
CA ARG A 254 10.52 30.86 -5.67
C ARG A 254 10.94 31.62 -4.41
N GLN A 255 10.11 31.62 -3.36
CA GLN A 255 10.44 32.22 -2.07
C GLN A 255 11.72 31.63 -1.46
N MET A 256 11.84 30.30 -1.47
CA MET A 256 13.04 29.59 -1.00
C MET A 256 14.29 30.03 -1.76
N ARG A 257 14.19 30.13 -3.11
CA ARG A 257 15.31 30.56 -3.97
C ARG A 257 15.68 32.02 -3.75
N LEU A 258 14.69 32.90 -3.59
CA LEU A 258 14.92 34.32 -3.26
C LEU A 258 15.62 34.52 -1.91
N ASN A 259 15.36 33.60 -0.95
CA ASN A 259 16.06 33.57 0.33
C ASN A 259 17.47 32.94 0.24
N GLY A 260 17.98 32.67 -0.97
CA GLY A 260 19.30 32.13 -1.22
C GLY A 260 19.44 30.62 -0.89
N ILE A 261 18.35 29.94 -0.61
CA ILE A 261 18.36 28.52 -0.24
C ILE A 261 18.27 27.66 -1.49
N ARG A 262 19.22 26.73 -1.64
CA ARG A 262 19.21 25.71 -2.71
C ARG A 262 18.61 24.40 -2.19
N PRO A 263 17.73 23.72 -2.96
CA PRO A 263 17.17 22.45 -2.56
C PRO A 263 18.26 21.39 -2.41
N LYS A 264 18.18 20.58 -1.35
CA LYS A 264 19.09 19.46 -1.08
C LYS A 264 18.40 18.38 -0.24
N GLY A 265 18.93 17.16 -0.29
CA GLY A 265 18.44 16.04 0.53
C GLY A 265 16.95 15.79 0.35
N SER A 266 16.18 15.65 1.44
CA SER A 266 14.74 15.37 1.41
C SER A 266 13.93 16.47 0.70
N CYS A 267 14.32 17.74 0.83
CA CYS A 267 13.67 18.85 0.13
C CYS A 267 13.74 18.66 -1.40
N LEU A 268 14.93 18.32 -1.92
CA LEU A 268 15.10 18.05 -3.36
C LEU A 268 14.31 16.82 -3.79
N GLN A 269 14.34 15.74 -2.99
CA GLN A 269 13.62 14.51 -3.26
C GLN A 269 12.10 14.76 -3.39
N ILE A 270 11.50 15.49 -2.45
CA ILE A 270 10.08 15.83 -2.47
C ILE A 270 9.73 16.67 -3.72
N LEU A 271 10.53 17.68 -4.02
CA LEU A 271 10.32 18.53 -5.20
C LEU A 271 10.41 17.73 -6.51
N VAL A 272 11.44 16.90 -6.67
CA VAL A 272 11.63 16.05 -7.85
C VAL A 272 10.50 15.02 -7.96
N ALA A 273 10.21 14.28 -6.88
CA ALA A 273 9.16 13.26 -6.88
C ALA A 273 7.79 13.84 -7.23
N ASN A 274 7.50 15.08 -6.86
CA ASN A 274 6.21 15.74 -7.06
C ASN A 274 6.20 16.76 -8.21
N ALA A 275 7.25 16.78 -9.04
CA ALA A 275 7.30 17.65 -10.20
C ALA A 275 6.19 17.35 -11.21
N GLU A 276 5.59 18.37 -11.78
CA GLU A 276 4.51 18.27 -12.77
C GLU A 276 4.99 17.70 -14.13
N SER A 277 6.29 17.84 -14.41
CA SER A 277 6.91 17.35 -15.64
C SER A 277 8.39 17.01 -15.42
N LEU A 278 8.98 16.27 -16.36
CA LEU A 278 10.43 16.01 -16.36
C LEU A 278 11.23 17.32 -16.47
N ASP A 279 10.76 18.28 -17.25
CA ASP A 279 11.44 19.58 -17.41
C ASP A 279 11.49 20.36 -16.09
N THR A 280 10.37 20.32 -15.33
CA THR A 280 10.32 20.89 -13.98
C THR A 280 11.26 20.17 -13.03
N ALA A 281 11.29 18.83 -13.07
CA ALA A 281 12.22 18.03 -12.26
C ALA A 281 13.68 18.35 -12.60
N HIS A 282 14.01 18.48 -13.89
CA HIS A 282 15.34 18.88 -14.35
C HIS A 282 15.70 20.30 -13.89
N GLY A 283 14.71 21.21 -13.84
CA GLY A 283 14.87 22.54 -13.26
C GLY A 283 15.28 22.47 -11.79
N TYR A 284 14.56 21.69 -10.97
CA TYR A 284 14.92 21.50 -9.56
C TYR A 284 16.29 20.87 -9.36
N LEU A 285 16.67 19.92 -10.21
CA LEU A 285 17.99 19.30 -10.15
C LEU A 285 19.10 20.28 -10.46
N ARG A 286 18.99 21.11 -11.52
CA ARG A 286 20.00 22.11 -11.89
C ARG A 286 20.14 23.19 -10.82
N ASP A 287 19.04 23.58 -10.18
CA ASP A 287 19.04 24.58 -9.12
C ASP A 287 19.51 24.02 -7.76
N SER A 288 19.67 22.72 -7.64
CA SER A 288 20.01 22.05 -6.39
C SER A 288 21.43 22.33 -5.91
N ALA A 289 21.73 21.92 -4.69
CA ALA A 289 23.07 21.91 -4.14
C ALA A 289 23.83 20.59 -4.42
N GLU A 290 23.26 19.71 -5.25
CA GLU A 290 23.92 18.46 -5.65
C GLU A 290 25.08 18.71 -6.61
N LYS A 291 25.97 17.74 -6.70
CA LYS A 291 27.11 17.79 -7.63
C LYS A 291 26.62 17.73 -9.07
N GLU A 292 27.23 18.53 -9.95
CA GLU A 292 26.91 18.58 -11.39
C GLU A 292 26.92 17.18 -12.04
N THR A 293 27.88 16.35 -11.67
CA THR A 293 27.95 14.96 -12.15
C THR A 293 26.71 14.11 -11.80
N ILE A 294 26.06 14.35 -10.65
CA ILE A 294 24.81 13.69 -10.27
C ILE A 294 23.65 14.22 -11.11
N VAL A 295 23.60 15.53 -11.31
CA VAL A 295 22.57 16.17 -12.12
C VAL A 295 22.66 15.68 -13.56
N ASP A 296 23.86 15.68 -14.14
CA ASP A 296 24.10 15.21 -15.52
C ASP A 296 23.73 13.74 -15.68
N SER A 297 24.06 12.90 -14.70
CA SER A 297 23.68 11.47 -14.73
C SER A 297 22.18 11.25 -14.81
N LEU A 298 21.36 12.11 -14.18
CA LEU A 298 19.91 12.01 -14.22
C LEU A 298 19.30 12.71 -15.44
N THR A 299 19.95 13.72 -16.00
CA THR A 299 19.40 14.53 -17.09
C THR A 299 19.87 14.11 -18.47
N ALA A 300 21.04 13.46 -18.60
CA ALA A 300 21.56 12.93 -19.87
C ALA A 300 20.61 11.89 -20.50
N ASP A 301 20.52 11.85 -21.81
CA ASP A 301 19.65 10.89 -22.51
C ASP A 301 20.17 9.43 -22.36
N ASP A 302 21.48 9.23 -22.36
CA ASP A 302 22.12 7.93 -22.20
C ASP A 302 23.24 8.00 -21.14
N PRO A 303 22.91 7.93 -19.84
CA PRO A 303 23.91 8.01 -18.78
C PRO A 303 24.68 6.70 -18.64
N LYS A 304 25.95 6.80 -18.30
CA LYS A 304 26.79 5.63 -18.01
C LYS A 304 26.38 4.97 -16.69
N PRO A 305 26.36 3.61 -16.61
CA PRO A 305 25.98 2.91 -15.38
C PRO A 305 26.82 3.31 -14.15
N GLU A 306 28.12 3.56 -14.33
CA GLU A 306 29.00 3.97 -13.24
C GLU A 306 28.61 5.34 -12.67
N GLN A 307 28.20 6.27 -13.53
CA GLN A 307 27.75 7.60 -13.11
C GLN A 307 26.43 7.52 -12.35
N LEU A 308 25.50 6.67 -12.81
CA LEU A 308 24.23 6.42 -12.11
C LEU A 308 24.44 5.80 -10.74
N ARG A 309 25.47 4.99 -10.54
CA ARG A 309 25.81 4.42 -9.22
C ARG A 309 26.18 5.47 -8.19
N ALA A 310 26.69 6.61 -8.61
CA ALA A 310 27.00 7.75 -7.72
C ALA A 310 25.76 8.53 -7.26
N VAL A 311 24.62 8.36 -7.91
CA VAL A 311 23.37 9.04 -7.53
C VAL A 311 22.82 8.41 -6.25
N PRO A 312 22.49 9.20 -5.21
CA PRO A 312 21.84 8.70 -4.01
C PRO A 312 20.52 7.99 -4.35
N MET A 313 20.28 6.81 -3.77
CA MET A 313 19.11 5.99 -4.14
C MET A 313 17.77 6.69 -3.88
N ASN A 314 17.65 7.46 -2.79
CA ASN A 314 16.43 8.23 -2.51
C ASN A 314 16.16 9.31 -3.59
N LEU A 315 17.21 9.95 -4.12
CA LEU A 315 17.06 10.91 -5.21
C LEU A 315 16.74 10.19 -6.53
N PHE A 316 17.34 9.03 -6.75
CA PHE A 316 17.05 8.17 -7.90
C PHE A 316 15.58 7.70 -7.86
N GLU A 317 15.09 7.24 -6.72
CA GLU A 317 13.69 6.88 -6.50
C GLU A 317 12.76 8.06 -6.84
N ALA A 318 13.03 9.24 -6.29
CA ALA A 318 12.25 10.45 -6.56
C ALA A 318 12.19 10.77 -8.07
N TYR A 319 13.30 10.58 -8.78
CA TYR A 319 13.35 10.77 -10.22
C TYR A 319 12.55 9.69 -10.99
N ILE A 320 12.60 8.44 -10.55
CA ILE A 320 11.77 7.37 -11.13
C ILE A 320 10.27 7.63 -10.89
N GLN A 321 9.90 8.18 -9.72
CA GLN A 321 8.50 8.54 -9.44
C GLN A 321 7.98 9.57 -10.44
N VAL A 322 8.74 10.61 -10.79
CA VAL A 322 8.29 11.57 -11.81
C VAL A 322 8.26 10.93 -13.20
N CYS A 323 9.19 10.03 -13.52
CA CYS A 323 9.16 9.27 -14.78
C CYS A 323 7.91 8.38 -14.91
N SER A 324 7.39 7.86 -13.82
CA SER A 324 6.22 7.00 -13.80
C SER A 324 4.89 7.76 -13.94
N ARG A 325 4.87 9.06 -13.67
CA ARG A 325 3.69 9.92 -13.83
C ARG A 325 3.48 10.26 -15.30
N VAL A 326 2.92 9.32 -16.04
CA VAL A 326 2.69 9.48 -17.46
C VAL A 326 1.38 10.26 -17.68
N ASP A 327 1.47 11.47 -18.22
CA ASP A 327 0.35 12.06 -18.92
C ASP A 327 0.29 11.44 -20.32
N GLY A 328 -0.73 10.63 -20.57
CA GLY A 328 -0.91 9.95 -21.86
C GLY A 328 -1.01 10.90 -23.07
N ARG A 329 -1.21 12.21 -22.82
CA ARG A 329 -1.19 13.27 -23.85
C ARG A 329 0.24 13.65 -24.26
N ARG A 330 1.22 13.49 -23.35
CA ARG A 330 2.63 13.87 -23.58
C ARG A 330 3.52 12.72 -24.10
N GLY A 331 2.96 11.52 -24.24
CA GLY A 331 3.67 10.34 -24.74
C GLY A 331 4.33 9.50 -23.64
N ASP A 332 4.98 8.40 -24.06
CA ASP A 332 5.54 7.37 -23.17
C ASP A 332 7.06 7.54 -22.90
N ARG A 333 7.68 8.60 -23.42
CA ARG A 333 9.13 8.86 -23.27
C ARG A 333 9.59 8.89 -21.81
N PRO A 334 8.88 9.57 -20.85
CA PRO A 334 9.29 9.56 -19.45
C PRO A 334 9.31 8.14 -18.86
N LEU A 335 8.28 7.34 -19.10
CA LEU A 335 8.18 5.99 -18.57
C LEU A 335 9.27 5.07 -19.15
N ARG A 336 9.51 5.13 -20.48
CA ARG A 336 10.60 4.39 -21.13
C ARG A 336 11.96 4.78 -20.55
N ARG A 337 12.18 6.09 -20.31
CA ARG A 337 13.36 6.59 -19.64
C ARG A 337 13.50 6.00 -18.24
N GLY A 338 12.46 6.04 -17.43
CA GLY A 338 12.48 5.46 -16.08
C GLY A 338 12.84 3.99 -16.09
N MET A 339 12.24 3.20 -16.99
CA MET A 339 12.56 1.77 -17.14
C MET A 339 14.02 1.53 -17.58
N HIS A 340 14.52 2.32 -18.52
CA HIS A 340 15.91 2.23 -18.97
C HIS A 340 16.88 2.53 -17.82
N LEU A 341 16.67 3.64 -17.10
CA LEU A 341 17.50 4.02 -15.95
C LEU A 341 17.45 2.97 -14.83
N ALA A 342 16.27 2.42 -14.53
CA ALA A 342 16.11 1.36 -13.55
C ALA A 342 16.92 0.10 -13.95
N SER A 343 16.88 -0.28 -15.21
CA SER A 343 17.65 -1.43 -15.74
C SER A 343 19.17 -1.21 -15.67
N LEU A 344 19.65 0.03 -15.86
CA LEU A 344 21.06 0.37 -15.77
C LEU A 344 21.59 0.46 -14.33
N ARG A 345 20.73 0.90 -13.40
CA ARG A 345 21.14 1.25 -12.03
C ARG A 345 21.08 0.10 -11.05
N LEU A 346 20.10 -0.82 -11.24
CA LEU A 346 19.84 -1.87 -10.27
C LEU A 346 20.67 -3.10 -10.55
N ASP A 347 21.37 -3.55 -9.50
CA ASP A 347 22.21 -4.74 -9.45
C ASP A 347 21.99 -5.47 -8.11
N ALA A 348 22.69 -6.57 -7.89
CA ALA A 348 22.59 -7.35 -6.66
C ALA A 348 22.93 -6.54 -5.39
N ALA A 349 23.84 -5.56 -5.48
CA ALA A 349 24.20 -4.69 -4.33
C ALA A 349 23.09 -3.71 -3.95
N SER A 350 22.20 -3.39 -4.88
CA SER A 350 21.05 -2.51 -4.70
C SER A 350 19.72 -3.27 -4.63
N SER A 351 19.75 -4.58 -4.42
CA SER A 351 18.59 -5.49 -4.47
C SER A 351 17.39 -4.99 -3.61
N ARG A 352 17.65 -4.52 -2.41
CA ARG A 352 16.62 -3.98 -1.50
C ARG A 352 15.81 -2.81 -2.08
N TRP A 353 16.35 -2.11 -3.09
CA TRP A 353 15.69 -0.98 -3.73
C TRP A 353 14.87 -1.38 -4.97
N ALA A 354 15.07 -2.58 -5.48
CA ALA A 354 14.43 -3.01 -6.71
C ALA A 354 12.89 -2.91 -6.65
N PRO A 355 12.18 -3.37 -5.59
CA PRO A 355 10.74 -3.22 -5.52
C PRO A 355 10.28 -1.76 -5.48
N VAL A 356 11.03 -0.88 -4.80
CA VAL A 356 10.70 0.55 -4.66
C VAL A 356 10.88 1.29 -5.97
N ILE A 357 11.95 0.97 -6.71
CA ILE A 357 12.25 1.60 -8.01
C ILE A 357 11.32 1.07 -9.10
N TRP A 358 11.07 -0.23 -9.16
CA TRP A 358 10.20 -0.82 -10.16
C TRP A 358 8.70 -0.63 -9.85
N GLY A 359 8.32 -0.52 -8.58
CA GLY A 359 6.93 -0.39 -8.15
C GLY A 359 6.15 0.72 -8.87
N PRO A 360 6.60 1.99 -8.85
CA PRO A 360 5.92 3.08 -9.57
C PRO A 360 5.83 2.85 -11.09
N LEU A 361 6.87 2.28 -11.70
CA LEU A 361 6.89 1.97 -13.13
C LEU A 361 5.89 0.86 -13.49
N LEU A 362 5.87 -0.21 -12.70
CA LEU A 362 4.91 -1.31 -12.86
C LEU A 362 3.47 -0.80 -12.64
N LYS A 363 3.25 0.05 -11.64
CA LYS A 363 1.95 0.69 -11.40
C LYS A 363 1.51 1.52 -12.61
N ALA A 364 2.39 2.31 -13.20
CA ALA A 364 2.09 3.07 -14.40
C ALA A 364 1.74 2.15 -15.58
N LEU A 365 2.50 1.07 -15.77
CA LEU A 365 2.24 0.07 -16.80
C LEU A 365 0.90 -0.66 -16.60
N SER A 366 0.56 -1.01 -15.36
CA SER A 366 -0.65 -1.77 -15.05
C SER A 366 -1.92 -0.91 -15.09
N GLN A 367 -1.87 0.35 -14.67
CA GLN A 367 -3.04 1.20 -14.50
C GLN A 367 -3.32 2.12 -15.70
N HIS A 368 -2.31 2.77 -16.27
CA HIS A 368 -2.54 3.75 -17.33
C HIS A 368 -2.91 3.11 -18.68
N ARG A 369 -4.07 3.49 -19.23
CA ARG A 369 -4.58 2.96 -20.52
C ARG A 369 -3.61 3.19 -21.68
N ARG A 370 -2.80 4.27 -21.65
CA ARG A 370 -1.88 4.68 -22.72
C ARG A 370 -0.45 4.90 -22.21
N ALA A 371 -0.07 4.17 -21.17
CA ALA A 371 1.27 4.32 -20.60
C ALA A 371 2.38 4.10 -21.63
N ILE A 372 2.22 3.10 -22.49
CA ILE A 372 3.13 2.80 -23.59
C ILE A 372 2.33 2.52 -24.86
N LYS A 373 2.82 3.05 -26.00
CA LYS A 373 2.25 2.81 -27.33
C LYS A 373 2.78 1.49 -27.92
N VAL A 374 2.38 0.39 -27.33
CA VAL A 374 2.72 -0.96 -27.81
C VAL A 374 1.46 -1.83 -27.84
N SER A 375 1.53 -2.96 -28.56
CA SER A 375 0.46 -3.94 -28.52
C SER A 375 0.29 -4.53 -27.12
N ARG A 376 -0.89 -5.11 -26.85
CA ARG A 376 -1.18 -5.75 -25.56
C ARG A 376 -0.23 -6.90 -25.26
N SER A 377 0.02 -7.73 -26.26
CA SER A 377 1.00 -8.83 -26.16
C SER A 377 2.40 -8.33 -25.82
N GLU A 378 2.82 -7.23 -26.44
CA GLU A 378 4.13 -6.65 -26.15
C GLU A 378 4.16 -5.99 -24.75
N GLN A 379 3.05 -5.42 -24.28
CA GLN A 379 2.93 -4.92 -22.92
C GLN A 379 3.09 -6.05 -21.89
N LEU A 380 2.43 -7.17 -22.10
CA LEU A 380 2.55 -8.35 -21.23
C LEU A 380 3.96 -8.93 -21.27
N ARG A 381 4.54 -9.05 -22.46
CA ARG A 381 5.93 -9.51 -22.63
C ARG A 381 6.93 -8.59 -21.94
N LEU A 382 6.74 -7.28 -22.02
CA LEU A 382 7.55 -6.31 -21.30
C LEU A 382 7.42 -6.48 -19.78
N PHE A 383 6.18 -6.67 -19.31
CA PHE A 383 5.91 -6.86 -17.89
C PHE A 383 6.58 -8.14 -17.36
N LEU A 384 6.45 -9.26 -18.07
CA LEU A 384 7.10 -10.54 -17.72
C LEU A 384 8.63 -10.37 -17.61
N ARG A 385 9.26 -9.72 -18.61
CA ARG A 385 10.71 -9.45 -18.55
C ARG A 385 11.12 -8.61 -17.35
N ILE A 386 10.32 -7.62 -16.97
CA ILE A 386 10.58 -6.81 -15.78
C ILE A 386 10.45 -7.66 -14.52
N MET A 387 9.42 -8.53 -14.46
CA MET A 387 9.22 -9.43 -13.34
C MET A 387 10.39 -10.41 -13.17
N ASP A 388 10.88 -11.01 -14.26
CA ASP A 388 12.05 -11.87 -14.23
C ASP A 388 13.28 -11.12 -13.69
N ARG A 389 13.46 -9.88 -14.12
CA ARG A 389 14.58 -9.04 -13.65
C ARG A 389 14.48 -8.69 -12.17
N ILE A 390 13.26 -8.42 -11.66
CA ILE A 390 13.04 -8.16 -10.23
C ILE A 390 13.34 -9.42 -9.42
N ASP A 391 12.89 -10.58 -9.90
CA ASP A 391 13.09 -11.86 -9.22
C ASP A 391 14.56 -12.23 -9.12
N GLU A 392 15.32 -12.05 -10.19
CA GLU A 392 16.77 -12.24 -10.20
C GLU A 392 17.52 -11.36 -9.20
N ILE A 393 17.07 -10.11 -8.99
CA ILE A 393 17.77 -9.12 -8.18
C ILE A 393 17.35 -9.19 -6.71
N SER A 394 16.06 -9.27 -6.42
CA SER A 394 15.51 -9.08 -5.06
C SER A 394 14.51 -10.13 -4.61
N GLY A 395 14.07 -11.00 -5.50
CA GLY A 395 12.92 -11.86 -5.29
C GLY A 395 11.59 -11.10 -5.41
N MET A 396 10.48 -11.85 -5.37
CA MET A 396 9.13 -11.29 -5.50
C MET A 396 8.62 -10.71 -4.19
N THR A 397 7.77 -9.69 -4.30
CA THR A 397 7.11 -9.04 -3.17
C THR A 397 5.61 -8.90 -3.44
N LEU A 398 4.80 -8.78 -2.37
CA LEU A 398 3.36 -8.56 -2.49
C LEU A 398 2.99 -7.36 -3.39
N PRO A 399 3.62 -6.19 -3.27
CA PRO A 399 3.34 -5.08 -4.17
C PRO A 399 3.62 -5.38 -5.64
N THR A 400 4.68 -6.12 -5.97
CA THR A 400 4.96 -6.51 -7.37
C THR A 400 3.93 -7.52 -7.87
N PHE A 401 3.52 -8.45 -7.03
CA PHE A 401 2.44 -9.40 -7.32
C PHE A 401 1.13 -8.68 -7.67
N ILE A 402 0.67 -7.73 -6.85
CA ILE A 402 -0.55 -6.95 -7.10
C ILE A 402 -0.47 -6.23 -8.47
N GLN A 403 0.67 -5.61 -8.78
CA GLN A 403 0.81 -4.91 -10.07
C GLN A 403 0.80 -5.87 -11.25
N PHE A 404 1.33 -7.07 -11.09
CA PHE A 404 1.28 -8.10 -12.12
C PHE A 404 -0.15 -8.61 -12.33
N ALA A 405 -0.87 -8.92 -11.27
CA ALA A 405 -2.27 -9.29 -11.30
C ALA A 405 -3.12 -8.22 -12.03
N LYS A 406 -2.94 -6.95 -11.69
CA LYS A 406 -3.60 -5.82 -12.36
C LYS A 406 -3.22 -5.71 -13.85
N CYS A 407 -1.97 -6.00 -14.22
CA CYS A 407 -1.53 -5.99 -15.62
C CYS A 407 -2.22 -7.08 -16.44
N ILE A 408 -2.27 -8.31 -15.92
CA ILE A 408 -2.95 -9.44 -16.57
C ILE A 408 -4.41 -9.08 -16.85
N ARG A 409 -5.14 -8.66 -15.81
CA ARG A 409 -6.54 -8.26 -15.94
C ARG A 409 -6.71 -7.13 -16.95
N LYS A 410 -5.85 -6.11 -16.96
CA LYS A 410 -5.89 -5.00 -17.91
C LYS A 410 -5.70 -5.45 -19.36
N VAL A 411 -4.80 -6.39 -19.60
CA VAL A 411 -4.52 -6.89 -20.96
C VAL A 411 -5.72 -7.67 -21.49
N ILE A 412 -6.24 -8.62 -20.71
CA ILE A 412 -7.33 -9.51 -21.13
C ILE A 412 -8.66 -8.74 -21.24
N ARG A 413 -8.96 -7.90 -20.25
CA ARG A 413 -10.21 -7.13 -20.17
C ARG A 413 -10.59 -6.38 -21.44
N ARG A 414 -9.60 -5.91 -22.18
CA ARG A 414 -9.85 -5.15 -23.43
C ARG A 414 -10.31 -6.03 -24.59
N GLU A 415 -10.07 -7.33 -24.48
CA GLU A 415 -10.45 -8.31 -25.50
C GLU A 415 -11.82 -8.93 -25.23
N LEU A 416 -12.30 -8.87 -23.97
CA LEU A 416 -13.57 -9.47 -23.57
C LEU A 416 -14.79 -8.99 -24.36
N PRO A 417 -14.97 -7.68 -24.69
CA PRO A 417 -16.13 -7.24 -25.48
C PRO A 417 -16.13 -7.77 -26.92
N GLU A 418 -14.94 -7.83 -27.54
CA GLU A 418 -14.81 -8.41 -28.91
C GLU A 418 -15.07 -9.91 -28.86
N LEU A 419 -14.50 -10.58 -27.83
CA LEU A 419 -14.73 -11.99 -27.60
C LEU A 419 -16.23 -12.31 -27.38
N LEU A 420 -16.93 -11.49 -26.61
CA LEU A 420 -18.37 -11.71 -26.36
C LEU A 420 -19.19 -11.65 -27.66
N ILE A 421 -18.84 -10.73 -28.58
CA ILE A 421 -19.48 -10.64 -29.92
C ILE A 421 -19.13 -11.87 -30.76
N ASP A 422 -17.86 -12.27 -30.77
CA ASP A 422 -17.42 -13.43 -31.54
C ASP A 422 -18.08 -14.73 -31.07
N LEU A 423 -18.33 -14.83 -29.75
CA LEU A 423 -19.01 -15.98 -29.14
C LEU A 423 -20.54 -16.04 -29.43
N GLU A 424 -21.12 -15.02 -30.06
CA GLU A 424 -22.53 -15.07 -30.51
C GLU A 424 -22.78 -16.05 -31.68
N THR A 425 -21.73 -16.38 -32.43
CA THR A 425 -21.80 -17.33 -33.55
C THR A 425 -20.85 -18.51 -33.38
N ALA A 426 -21.26 -19.70 -33.81
CA ALA A 426 -20.41 -20.90 -33.74
C ALA A 426 -19.12 -20.76 -34.58
N GLU A 427 -19.16 -20.04 -35.70
CA GLU A 427 -17.96 -19.74 -36.48
C GLU A 427 -17.02 -18.74 -35.80
N GLY A 428 -17.57 -17.73 -35.12
CA GLY A 428 -16.81 -16.75 -34.33
C GLY A 428 -16.12 -17.41 -33.17
N ALA A 429 -16.83 -18.28 -32.43
CA ALA A 429 -16.26 -19.02 -31.29
C ALA A 429 -15.03 -19.87 -31.70
N LYS A 430 -15.09 -20.52 -32.87
CA LYS A 430 -13.98 -21.33 -33.41
C LYS A 430 -12.81 -20.50 -33.93
N LYS A 431 -13.06 -19.27 -34.38
CA LYS A 431 -12.03 -18.35 -34.92
C LYS A 431 -11.38 -17.51 -33.85
N ASN A 432 -12.09 -17.24 -32.74
CA ASN A 432 -11.56 -16.38 -31.68
C ASN A 432 -10.56 -17.14 -30.79
N HIS A 433 -9.40 -16.59 -30.75
CA HIS A 433 -8.31 -17.20 -30.06
C HIS A 433 -8.48 -17.24 -28.54
N LEU A 434 -9.01 -16.19 -27.90
CA LEU A 434 -9.23 -16.17 -26.46
C LEU A 434 -10.38 -17.09 -26.04
N GLY A 435 -11.44 -17.21 -26.89
CA GLY A 435 -12.51 -18.18 -26.71
C GLY A 435 -11.98 -19.61 -26.71
N HIS A 436 -11.09 -19.92 -27.64
CA HIS A 436 -10.42 -21.22 -27.67
C HIS A 436 -9.52 -21.46 -26.46
N PHE A 437 -8.84 -20.43 -25.98
CA PHE A 437 -8.05 -20.50 -24.75
C PHE A 437 -8.89 -20.88 -23.53
N TYR A 438 -10.09 -20.34 -23.36
CA TYR A 438 -11.00 -20.69 -22.27
C TYR A 438 -11.67 -22.06 -22.45
N THR A 439 -11.73 -22.59 -23.65
CA THR A 439 -12.32 -23.91 -23.92
C THR A 439 -11.33 -25.06 -23.79
N LEU A 440 -10.02 -24.79 -23.86
CA LEU A 440 -8.99 -25.81 -23.68
C LEU A 440 -9.00 -26.29 -22.23
N SER A 441 -9.43 -27.54 -22.05
CA SER A 441 -9.26 -28.23 -20.77
C SER A 441 -7.78 -28.35 -20.43
N THR A 442 -7.46 -28.25 -19.14
CA THR A 442 -6.11 -28.50 -18.62
C THR A 442 -5.58 -29.89 -18.98
N ALA A 443 -6.47 -30.86 -19.30
CA ALA A 443 -6.12 -32.21 -19.73
C ALA A 443 -5.56 -32.27 -21.17
N ASP A 444 -5.94 -31.35 -22.06
CA ASP A 444 -5.54 -31.34 -23.48
C ASP A 444 -4.21 -30.60 -23.72
N GLN A 445 -3.53 -30.17 -22.69
CA GLN A 445 -2.34 -29.33 -22.78
C GLN A 445 -1.10 -30.03 -23.39
N GLY A 446 -1.17 -31.34 -23.64
CA GLY A 446 -0.05 -32.14 -24.18
C GLY A 446 0.13 -32.10 -25.71
N THR A 447 -0.79 -31.51 -26.47
CA THR A 447 -0.79 -31.55 -27.95
C THR A 447 -0.49 -30.20 -28.64
N ASP A 448 0.12 -29.29 -27.95
CA ASP A 448 0.18 -27.86 -28.27
C ASP A 448 1.16 -27.41 -29.37
N ASP A 449 1.84 -28.34 -30.03
CA ASP A 449 2.75 -28.02 -31.16
C ASP A 449 2.03 -27.49 -32.42
N ALA A 450 0.70 -27.71 -32.51
CA ALA A 450 -0.08 -27.27 -33.64
C ALA A 450 -0.58 -25.82 -33.57
N LEU A 451 -0.59 -25.20 -32.39
CA LEU A 451 -1.15 -23.87 -32.11
C LEU A 451 -0.12 -22.76 -31.92
N GLY A 452 1.08 -22.89 -32.43
CA GLY A 452 2.22 -21.97 -32.38
C GLY A 452 1.96 -20.47 -32.61
N LYS A 453 0.83 -19.94 -32.12
CA LYS A 453 0.46 -18.52 -32.18
C LYS A 453 0.80 -17.81 -30.86
N ALA A 454 1.72 -16.89 -30.95
CA ALA A 454 2.33 -16.08 -29.89
C ALA A 454 1.43 -15.56 -28.74
N PRO A 455 0.13 -15.25 -28.91
CA PRO A 455 -0.71 -14.72 -27.82
C PRO A 455 -0.96 -15.71 -26.69
N TYR A 456 -1.14 -16.99 -26.97
CA TYR A 456 -1.45 -18.02 -25.95
C TYR A 456 -0.28 -18.39 -25.09
N SER A 457 0.89 -18.52 -25.71
CA SER A 457 2.12 -18.82 -24.97
C SER A 457 2.41 -17.76 -23.91
N LEU A 458 2.06 -16.50 -24.19
CA LEU A 458 2.23 -15.40 -23.24
C LEU A 458 1.21 -15.45 -22.08
N LEU A 459 -0.05 -15.79 -22.37
CA LEU A 459 -1.07 -15.92 -21.32
C LEU A 459 -0.78 -17.14 -20.44
N ARG A 460 -0.32 -18.25 -21.03
CA ARG A 460 0.12 -19.42 -20.26
C ARG A 460 1.35 -19.10 -19.41
N ALA A 461 2.35 -18.43 -19.96
CA ALA A 461 3.51 -17.97 -19.20
C ALA A 461 3.10 -17.02 -18.06
N ALA A 462 2.10 -16.16 -18.27
CA ALA A 462 1.56 -15.30 -17.24
C ALA A 462 0.81 -16.09 -16.15
N ALA A 463 0.05 -17.14 -16.54
CA ALA A 463 -0.64 -18.03 -15.61
C ALA A 463 0.35 -18.81 -14.73
N GLU A 464 1.35 -19.42 -15.31
CA GLU A 464 2.41 -20.10 -14.56
C GLU A 464 3.15 -19.12 -13.64
N ARG A 465 3.51 -17.96 -14.16
CA ARG A 465 4.24 -16.96 -13.39
C ARG A 465 3.47 -16.44 -12.18
N ILE A 466 2.15 -16.16 -12.32
CA ILE A 466 1.35 -15.67 -11.18
C ILE A 466 1.14 -16.77 -10.13
N LYS A 467 1.01 -18.04 -10.55
CA LYS A 467 0.94 -19.19 -9.64
C LYS A 467 2.24 -19.35 -8.86
N ASP A 468 3.38 -19.35 -9.55
CA ASP A 468 4.70 -19.44 -8.91
C ASP A 468 4.95 -18.30 -7.92
N MET A 469 4.56 -17.07 -8.29
CA MET A 469 4.68 -15.92 -7.40
C MET A 469 3.84 -16.09 -6.13
N PHE A 470 2.57 -16.44 -6.27
CA PHE A 470 1.68 -16.61 -5.12
C PHE A 470 2.17 -17.73 -4.20
N ASN A 471 2.50 -18.88 -4.77
CA ASN A 471 3.05 -20.03 -4.03
C ASN A 471 4.37 -19.68 -3.34
N GLY A 472 5.24 -18.93 -4.01
CA GLY A 472 6.50 -18.45 -3.44
C GLY A 472 6.28 -17.49 -2.26
N LEU A 473 5.29 -16.60 -2.34
CA LEU A 473 4.92 -15.68 -1.27
C LEU A 473 4.35 -16.43 -0.05
N VAL A 474 3.46 -17.39 -0.27
CA VAL A 474 2.89 -18.24 0.79
C VAL A 474 3.96 -19.13 1.45
N ALA A 475 4.79 -19.82 0.65
CA ALA A 475 5.84 -20.69 1.17
C ALA A 475 6.86 -19.93 2.04
N GLN A 476 7.14 -18.69 1.70
CA GLN A 476 8.07 -17.88 2.47
C GLN A 476 7.41 -17.32 3.74
N GLU A 477 6.11 -17.04 3.73
CA GLU A 477 5.37 -16.70 4.95
C GLU A 477 5.42 -17.85 5.95
N ARG A 478 5.12 -19.08 5.51
CA ARG A 478 5.27 -20.30 6.31
C ARG A 478 6.70 -20.48 6.84
N HIS A 479 7.68 -20.23 6.01
CA HIS A 479 9.08 -20.31 6.44
C HIS A 479 9.40 -19.27 7.52
N ASN A 480 8.87 -18.05 7.42
CA ASN A 480 9.05 -17.01 8.43
C ASN A 480 8.34 -17.36 9.76
N GLN A 481 7.15 -17.93 9.70
CA GLN A 481 6.44 -18.44 10.87
C GLN A 481 7.21 -19.60 11.51
N GLY A 482 7.68 -20.57 10.74
CA GLY A 482 8.49 -21.68 11.23
C GLY A 482 9.87 -21.25 11.79
N LEU A 483 10.44 -20.13 11.34
CA LEU A 483 11.66 -19.57 11.90
C LEU A 483 11.48 -18.97 13.29
N LEU A 484 10.28 -18.58 13.67
CA LEU A 484 9.96 -18.19 15.06
C LEU A 484 9.97 -19.40 15.99
N GLU A 485 9.73 -20.59 15.47
CA GLU A 485 9.75 -21.86 16.23
C GLU A 485 11.10 -22.57 16.23
N VAL A 486 11.95 -22.34 15.23
CA VAL A 486 13.24 -23.03 15.05
C VAL A 486 14.38 -22.02 14.96
N HIS A 487 15.35 -22.12 15.87
CA HIS A 487 16.56 -21.27 15.96
C HIS A 487 17.53 -21.39 14.75
N GLN A 488 17.05 -21.49 13.55
CA GLN A 488 17.90 -21.47 12.36
C GLN A 488 18.07 -20.03 11.84
N VAL A 489 19.30 -19.55 11.89
CA VAL A 489 19.70 -18.23 11.40
C VAL A 489 19.61 -18.21 9.88
N ALA A 490 18.48 -17.74 9.35
CA ALA A 490 18.42 -17.34 7.94
C ALA A 490 19.19 -16.01 7.74
N PRO A 491 19.83 -15.78 6.59
CA PRO A 491 20.49 -14.51 6.33
C PRO A 491 19.54 -13.33 6.57
N LEU A 492 19.94 -12.39 7.42
CA LEU A 492 19.17 -11.20 7.83
C LEU A 492 18.63 -10.39 6.64
N ASP A 493 19.31 -10.44 5.49
CA ASP A 493 18.90 -9.73 4.28
C ASP A 493 17.64 -10.30 3.63
N ARG A 494 17.37 -11.60 3.75
CA ARG A 494 16.13 -12.21 3.25
C ARG A 494 14.94 -11.97 4.16
N MET A 495 15.16 -11.87 5.47
CA MET A 495 14.12 -11.50 6.43
C MET A 495 13.72 -10.03 6.31
N ALA A 496 14.63 -9.16 5.88
CA ALA A 496 14.38 -7.73 5.72
C ALA A 496 13.39 -7.40 4.59
N CYS A 497 13.13 -8.32 3.67
CA CYS A 497 12.24 -8.08 2.53
C CYS A 497 10.76 -8.41 2.79
N ARG A 498 10.42 -8.89 3.99
CA ARG A 498 9.09 -9.45 4.24
C ARG A 498 8.52 -9.08 5.56
N THR A 499 7.60 -8.22 5.47
CA THR A 499 6.90 -7.72 6.64
C THR A 499 5.39 -7.82 6.53
N ASP A 500 4.86 -7.99 5.32
CA ASP A 500 3.42 -8.05 5.11
C ASP A 500 2.99 -9.49 4.82
N PRO A 501 2.10 -10.09 5.64
CA PRO A 501 1.50 -11.38 5.36
C PRO A 501 0.60 -11.29 4.11
N VAL A 502 0.38 -12.43 3.47
CA VAL A 502 -0.63 -12.54 2.42
C VAL A 502 -1.99 -12.30 3.05
N SER A 503 -2.67 -11.23 2.63
CA SER A 503 -3.98 -10.84 3.15
C SER A 503 -5.11 -11.30 2.23
N SER A 504 -6.35 -11.12 2.67
CA SER A 504 -7.55 -11.38 1.87
C SER A 504 -7.59 -10.58 0.56
N GLU A 505 -7.07 -9.35 0.54
CA GLU A 505 -6.94 -8.54 -0.68
C GLU A 505 -6.04 -9.24 -1.72
N HIS A 506 -4.94 -9.82 -1.28
CA HIS A 506 -4.03 -10.57 -2.16
C HIS A 506 -4.67 -11.85 -2.69
N ALA A 507 -5.40 -12.57 -1.84
CA ALA A 507 -6.16 -13.76 -2.22
C ALA A 507 -7.26 -13.42 -3.24
N TYR A 508 -7.97 -12.30 -3.04
CA TYR A 508 -8.95 -11.78 -3.99
C TYR A 508 -8.32 -11.41 -5.33
N ASP A 509 -7.24 -10.63 -5.33
CA ASP A 509 -6.52 -10.25 -6.55
C ASP A 509 -5.99 -11.47 -7.31
N TYR A 510 -5.53 -12.49 -6.58
CA TYR A 510 -5.11 -13.77 -7.16
C TYR A 510 -6.30 -14.51 -7.78
N MET A 511 -7.36 -14.73 -7.01
CA MET A 511 -8.57 -15.44 -7.44
C MET A 511 -9.17 -14.86 -8.70
N VAL A 512 -9.36 -13.53 -8.74
CA VAL A 512 -9.89 -12.83 -9.94
C VAL A 512 -8.93 -12.96 -11.12
N SER A 513 -7.61 -12.88 -10.88
CA SER A 513 -6.64 -13.00 -11.98
C SER A 513 -6.60 -14.41 -12.58
N LEU A 514 -6.76 -15.44 -11.74
CA LEU A 514 -6.92 -16.82 -12.22
C LEU A 514 -8.16 -16.99 -13.09
N ALA A 515 -9.28 -16.37 -12.70
CA ALA A 515 -10.50 -16.38 -13.52
C ALA A 515 -10.28 -15.76 -14.91
N PHE A 516 -9.57 -14.61 -14.98
CA PHE A 516 -9.18 -13.99 -16.24
C PHE A 516 -8.25 -14.86 -17.10
N LEU A 517 -7.48 -15.73 -16.45
CA LEU A 517 -6.57 -16.67 -17.11
C LEU A 517 -7.21 -18.04 -17.39
N GLY A 518 -8.46 -18.27 -16.99
CA GLY A 518 -9.15 -19.55 -17.18
C GLY A 518 -8.67 -20.69 -16.28
N GLU A 519 -7.95 -20.36 -15.20
CA GLU A 519 -7.34 -21.33 -14.27
C GLU A 519 -8.31 -21.74 -13.13
N PHE A 520 -9.45 -22.32 -13.50
CA PHE A 520 -10.55 -22.62 -12.55
C PHE A 520 -10.18 -23.71 -11.53
N ASP A 521 -9.42 -24.71 -11.94
CA ASP A 521 -8.91 -25.74 -11.03
C ASP A 521 -7.98 -25.17 -9.99
N GLU A 522 -7.16 -24.16 -10.35
CA GLU A 522 -6.31 -23.46 -9.41
C GLU A 522 -7.13 -22.58 -8.47
N MET A 523 -8.22 -21.98 -8.95
CA MET A 523 -9.16 -21.28 -8.07
C MET A 523 -9.75 -22.21 -7.01
N ALA A 524 -10.12 -23.44 -7.39
CA ALA A 524 -10.63 -24.46 -6.47
C ALA A 524 -9.56 -24.90 -5.47
N ARG A 525 -8.31 -25.05 -5.91
CA ARG A 525 -7.16 -25.36 -5.01
C ARG A 525 -6.88 -24.22 -4.05
N THR A 526 -6.91 -22.98 -4.53
CA THR A 526 -6.71 -21.79 -3.72
C THR A 526 -7.79 -21.65 -2.64
N LEU A 527 -9.06 -21.87 -3.00
CA LEU A 527 -10.15 -21.83 -2.03
C LEU A 527 -10.00 -22.93 -0.95
N ARG A 528 -9.60 -24.14 -1.32
CA ARG A 528 -9.33 -25.22 -0.38
C ARG A 528 -8.18 -24.84 0.56
N TRP A 529 -7.10 -24.32 0.02
CA TRP A 529 -5.97 -23.83 0.81
C TRP A 529 -6.38 -22.72 1.80
N LEU A 530 -7.23 -21.76 1.38
CA LEU A 530 -7.75 -20.71 2.28
C LEU A 530 -8.55 -21.30 3.44
N MET A 531 -9.39 -22.31 3.17
CA MET A 531 -10.15 -22.99 4.23
C MET A 531 -9.25 -23.74 5.23
N GLU A 532 -8.14 -24.32 4.78
CA GLU A 532 -7.21 -25.07 5.62
C GLU A 532 -6.28 -24.16 6.44
N GLU A 533 -5.78 -23.09 5.87
CA GLU A 533 -4.74 -22.24 6.49
C GLU A 533 -5.33 -21.10 7.34
N TRP A 534 -6.49 -20.56 6.94
CA TRP A 534 -7.11 -19.42 7.62
C TRP A 534 -8.16 -19.83 8.66
N GLU A 535 -8.30 -21.09 8.89
CA GLU A 535 -9.12 -21.62 9.98
C GLU A 535 -8.42 -21.47 11.36
N GLN A 536 -7.10 -21.28 11.36
CA GLN A 536 -6.33 -21.18 12.59
C GLN A 536 -6.53 -19.82 13.26
N PRO A 537 -6.90 -19.79 14.56
CA PRO A 537 -7.14 -18.55 15.30
C PRO A 537 -5.96 -17.57 15.24
N ASP A 538 -4.73 -18.09 15.31
CA ASP A 538 -3.51 -17.28 15.31
C ASP A 538 -3.31 -16.49 14.00
N VAL A 539 -3.74 -17.05 12.87
CA VAL A 539 -3.68 -16.35 11.57
C VAL A 539 -4.75 -15.27 11.50
N VAL A 540 -5.95 -15.56 12.00
CA VAL A 540 -7.06 -14.58 12.05
C VAL A 540 -6.70 -13.43 12.99
N ASP A 541 -6.13 -13.71 14.16
CA ASP A 541 -5.71 -12.71 15.14
C ASP A 541 -4.57 -11.85 14.59
N ALA A 542 -3.58 -12.43 13.94
CA ALA A 542 -2.48 -11.70 13.29
C ALA A 542 -2.97 -10.77 12.16
N ILE A 543 -4.02 -11.16 11.44
CA ILE A 543 -4.65 -10.34 10.39
C ILE A 543 -5.49 -9.23 11.02
N GLN A 544 -6.18 -9.49 12.16
CA GLN A 544 -7.01 -8.49 12.86
C GLN A 544 -6.17 -7.41 13.57
N GLU A 545 -4.95 -7.72 13.98
CA GLU A 545 -4.02 -6.74 14.57
C GLU A 545 -3.40 -5.79 13.52
N LEU A 546 -3.49 -6.13 12.24
CA LEU A 546 -3.12 -5.21 11.17
C LEU A 546 -4.19 -4.11 11.08
N ASP A 547 -3.77 -2.87 11.17
CA ASP A 547 -4.52 -1.61 11.24
C ASP A 547 -5.54 -1.31 10.13
N GLU A 548 -5.92 -2.25 9.34
CA GLU A 548 -6.88 -2.08 8.25
C GLU A 548 -8.22 -2.71 8.65
N PRO A 549 -9.34 -2.16 8.16
CA PRO A 549 -10.65 -2.73 8.45
C PRO A 549 -10.64 -4.23 8.18
N PRO A 550 -11.32 -5.02 9.00
CA PRO A 550 -11.20 -6.46 9.00
C PRO A 550 -11.37 -6.99 7.59
N HIS A 551 -10.41 -7.77 7.16
CA HIS A 551 -10.33 -8.37 5.82
C HIS A 551 -11.46 -9.36 5.51
N HIS A 552 -12.46 -9.46 6.39
CA HIS A 552 -13.67 -10.22 6.17
C HIS A 552 -14.42 -9.81 4.90
N ALA A 553 -14.44 -8.50 4.59
CA ALA A 553 -15.08 -8.01 3.38
C ALA A 553 -14.43 -8.58 2.11
N ASN A 554 -13.09 -8.57 2.04
CA ASN A 554 -12.36 -9.09 0.88
C ASN A 554 -12.44 -10.62 0.78
N PHE A 555 -12.52 -11.35 1.91
CA PHE A 555 -12.73 -12.78 1.86
C PHE A 555 -14.13 -13.12 1.33
N PHE A 556 -15.15 -12.38 1.75
CA PHE A 556 -16.48 -12.47 1.19
C PHE A 556 -16.46 -12.17 -0.32
N GLU A 557 -15.75 -11.13 -0.75
CA GLU A 557 -15.56 -10.81 -2.17
C GLU A 557 -14.82 -11.94 -2.91
N THR A 558 -13.85 -12.60 -2.27
CA THR A 558 -13.15 -13.76 -2.84
C THR A 558 -14.09 -14.93 -3.07
N LEU A 559 -14.97 -15.23 -2.11
CA LEU A 559 -16.00 -16.27 -2.24
C LEU A 559 -17.02 -15.93 -3.33
N CYS A 560 -17.47 -14.67 -3.38
CA CYS A 560 -18.39 -14.19 -4.43
C CYS A 560 -17.74 -14.31 -5.83
N ALA A 561 -16.47 -13.91 -5.95
CA ALA A 561 -15.73 -14.02 -7.21
C ALA A 561 -15.56 -15.49 -7.62
N PHE A 562 -15.26 -16.40 -6.69
CA PHE A 562 -15.20 -17.82 -6.96
C PHE A 562 -16.54 -18.37 -7.45
N ARG A 563 -17.64 -18.11 -6.71
CA ARG A 563 -18.97 -18.55 -7.08
C ARG A 563 -19.42 -18.01 -8.44
N LEU A 564 -19.13 -16.76 -8.72
CA LEU A 564 -19.54 -16.10 -9.96
C LEU A 564 -18.76 -16.61 -11.18
N LEU A 565 -17.45 -16.87 -11.03
CA LEU A 565 -16.54 -17.06 -12.15
C LEU A 565 -16.04 -18.50 -12.28
N ALA A 566 -15.79 -19.22 -11.18
CA ALA A 566 -15.25 -20.58 -11.20
C ALA A 566 -16.33 -21.65 -11.09
N GLU A 567 -17.31 -21.48 -10.20
CA GLU A 567 -18.38 -22.48 -9.98
C GLU A 567 -19.05 -22.92 -11.28
N PRO A 568 -19.42 -22.00 -12.23
CA PRO A 568 -20.02 -22.40 -13.49
C PRO A 568 -19.12 -23.24 -14.39
N MET A 569 -17.80 -23.18 -14.21
CA MET A 569 -16.81 -23.85 -15.06
C MET A 569 -16.30 -25.17 -14.47
N LEU A 570 -16.59 -25.43 -13.19
CA LEU A 570 -16.16 -26.62 -12.46
C LEU A 570 -17.26 -27.69 -12.46
N GLY A 571 -16.87 -28.95 -12.24
CA GLY A 571 -17.81 -30.04 -12.08
C GLY A 571 -18.55 -29.99 -10.73
N ASP A 572 -19.84 -30.37 -10.72
CA ASP A 572 -20.74 -30.31 -9.55
C ASP A 572 -20.19 -31.01 -8.31
N ALA A 573 -19.44 -32.10 -8.48
CA ALA A 573 -18.81 -32.82 -7.37
C ALA A 573 -17.73 -31.99 -6.66
N VAL A 574 -16.95 -31.22 -7.39
CA VAL A 574 -15.89 -30.35 -6.85
C VAL A 574 -16.54 -29.20 -6.07
N VAL A 575 -17.54 -28.55 -6.68
CA VAL A 575 -18.27 -27.43 -6.06
C VAL A 575 -18.95 -27.88 -4.76
N LYS A 576 -19.64 -29.04 -4.80
CA LYS A 576 -20.30 -29.60 -3.63
C LYS A 576 -19.31 -29.90 -2.49
N SER A 577 -18.13 -30.46 -2.81
CA SER A 577 -17.07 -30.72 -1.83
C SER A 577 -16.54 -29.42 -1.20
N LEU A 578 -16.30 -28.39 -2.00
CA LEU A 578 -15.82 -27.09 -1.50
C LEU A 578 -16.86 -26.41 -0.61
N ARG A 579 -18.12 -26.43 -1.01
CA ARG A 579 -19.22 -25.88 -0.23
C ARG A 579 -19.36 -26.59 1.12
N GLN A 580 -19.33 -27.91 1.14
CA GLN A 580 -19.38 -28.68 2.38
C GLN A 580 -18.16 -28.40 3.27
N GLY A 581 -16.96 -28.27 2.69
CA GLY A 581 -15.76 -27.90 3.43
C GLY A 581 -15.88 -26.53 4.08
N LEU A 582 -16.42 -25.53 3.35
CA LEU A 582 -16.59 -24.20 3.88
C LEU A 582 -17.65 -24.13 5.01
N GLU A 583 -18.78 -24.83 4.83
CA GLU A 583 -19.84 -24.91 5.84
C GLU A 583 -19.41 -25.66 7.11
N ALA A 584 -18.43 -26.57 6.99
CA ALA A 584 -17.84 -27.30 8.12
C ALA A 584 -16.70 -26.54 8.81
N SER A 585 -16.21 -25.44 8.21
CA SER A 585 -15.09 -24.67 8.72
C SER A 585 -15.45 -23.95 10.01
N ALA A 586 -14.53 -23.91 10.98
CA ALA A 586 -14.70 -23.24 12.26
C ALA A 586 -14.72 -21.69 12.14
N ALA A 587 -14.28 -21.14 11.01
CA ALA A 587 -14.19 -19.70 10.78
C ALA A 587 -15.57 -19.04 10.58
N GLY A 588 -16.67 -19.79 10.52
CA GLY A 588 -18.03 -19.26 10.39
C GLY A 588 -18.33 -18.60 9.04
N TRP A 589 -17.58 -18.96 8.01
CA TRP A 589 -17.79 -18.46 6.66
C TRP A 589 -18.97 -19.16 6.00
N ALA A 590 -19.85 -18.37 5.39
CA ALA A 590 -21.01 -18.88 4.68
C ALA A 590 -20.78 -18.86 3.16
N TRP A 591 -21.29 -19.89 2.47
CA TRP A 591 -21.33 -19.85 1.00
C TRP A 591 -22.24 -18.73 0.53
N PRO A 592 -21.77 -17.78 -0.29
CA PRO A 592 -22.60 -16.67 -0.72
C PRO A 592 -23.86 -17.13 -1.45
N ASP A 593 -24.99 -16.57 -1.15
CA ASP A 593 -26.23 -16.79 -1.90
C ASP A 593 -26.29 -15.92 -3.17
N GLU A 594 -27.39 -16.00 -3.92
CA GLU A 594 -27.54 -15.24 -5.17
C GLU A 594 -27.64 -13.72 -4.91
N GLU A 595 -28.24 -13.32 -3.80
CA GLU A 595 -28.39 -11.92 -3.43
C GLU A 595 -27.02 -11.33 -3.07
N ALA A 596 -26.22 -12.06 -2.31
CA ALA A 596 -24.84 -11.68 -1.98
C ALA A 596 -23.95 -11.53 -3.21
N VAL A 597 -24.04 -12.45 -4.16
CA VAL A 597 -23.31 -12.39 -5.43
C VAL A 597 -23.79 -11.21 -6.29
N ALA A 598 -25.10 -10.94 -6.33
CA ALA A 598 -25.64 -9.79 -7.04
C ALA A 598 -25.15 -8.47 -6.42
N MET A 599 -25.20 -8.36 -5.10
CA MET A 599 -24.66 -7.22 -4.39
C MET A 599 -23.16 -7.02 -4.65
N PHE A 600 -22.38 -8.10 -4.66
CA PHE A 600 -20.96 -8.05 -5.01
C PHE A 600 -20.75 -7.48 -6.42
N VAL A 601 -21.52 -7.92 -7.42
CA VAL A 601 -21.42 -7.39 -8.78
C VAL A 601 -21.78 -5.91 -8.86
N ASP A 602 -22.81 -5.47 -8.12
CA ASP A 602 -23.25 -4.08 -8.11
C ASP A 602 -22.22 -3.17 -7.39
N MET A 603 -21.49 -3.69 -6.41
CA MET A 603 -20.42 -2.96 -5.72
C MET A 603 -19.17 -2.77 -6.60
N GLN A 604 -18.99 -3.59 -7.63
CA GLN A 604 -17.84 -3.45 -8.52
C GLN A 604 -17.98 -2.17 -9.36
N GLN A 605 -16.99 -1.28 -9.22
CA GLN A 605 -16.94 -0.02 -10.00
C GLN A 605 -16.79 -0.23 -11.50
N ASP A 606 -16.36 -1.41 -11.91
CA ASP A 606 -16.02 -1.75 -13.28
C ASP A 606 -16.86 -2.94 -13.80
N ASP A 607 -17.47 -2.82 -14.97
CA ASP A 607 -18.27 -3.86 -15.65
C ASP A 607 -17.48 -5.12 -16.10
N PHE A 608 -16.20 -5.27 -15.69
CA PHE A 608 -15.36 -6.34 -16.26
C PHE A 608 -15.66 -7.71 -15.69
N ILE A 609 -15.97 -7.78 -14.40
CA ILE A 609 -16.37 -9.04 -13.76
C ILE A 609 -17.66 -9.52 -14.38
N ALA A 610 -18.63 -8.62 -14.57
CA ALA A 610 -19.89 -8.92 -15.26
C ALA A 610 -19.69 -9.30 -16.75
N THR A 611 -18.72 -8.65 -17.41
CA THR A 611 -18.39 -9.00 -18.81
C THR A 611 -17.69 -10.35 -18.89
N LEU A 612 -16.75 -10.64 -17.99
CA LEU A 612 -16.10 -11.95 -17.91
C LEU A 612 -17.12 -13.05 -17.61
N GLN A 613 -18.02 -12.83 -16.65
CA GLN A 613 -19.12 -13.77 -16.36
C GLN A 613 -19.93 -14.12 -17.60
N ARG A 614 -20.33 -13.11 -18.39
CA ARG A 614 -21.06 -13.34 -19.64
C ARG A 614 -20.26 -14.15 -20.66
N VAL A 615 -18.95 -13.85 -20.78
CA VAL A 615 -18.04 -14.61 -21.65
C VAL A 615 -17.97 -16.07 -21.18
N LEU A 616 -17.75 -16.32 -19.90
CA LEU A 616 -17.66 -17.68 -19.35
C LEU A 616 -18.97 -18.45 -19.50
N GLY A 617 -20.11 -17.80 -19.31
CA GLY A 617 -21.43 -18.38 -19.58
C GLY A 617 -21.61 -18.83 -21.05
N ARG A 618 -21.13 -18.02 -22.01
CA ARG A 618 -21.13 -18.40 -23.42
C ARG A 618 -20.14 -19.53 -23.71
N VAL A 619 -18.95 -19.49 -23.18
CA VAL A 619 -17.96 -20.57 -23.33
C VAL A 619 -18.53 -21.91 -22.83
N ARG A 620 -19.14 -21.91 -21.64
CA ARG A 620 -19.79 -23.13 -21.08
C ARG A 620 -20.94 -23.64 -21.99
N HIS A 621 -21.74 -22.71 -22.47
CA HIS A 621 -22.83 -23.08 -23.41
C HIS A 621 -22.27 -23.82 -24.63
N TRP A 622 -21.19 -23.33 -25.23
CA TRP A 622 -20.54 -24.00 -26.37
C TRP A 622 -19.92 -25.35 -25.98
N GLN A 623 -19.31 -25.50 -24.80
CA GLN A 623 -18.80 -26.77 -24.33
C GLN A 623 -19.91 -27.82 -24.16
N THR A 624 -21.09 -27.42 -23.64
CA THR A 624 -22.23 -28.31 -23.49
C THR A 624 -22.86 -28.69 -24.84
N VAL A 625 -22.90 -27.76 -25.77
CA VAL A 625 -23.40 -28.04 -27.13
C VAL A 625 -22.47 -29.00 -27.90
N GLU A 626 -21.16 -28.86 -27.78
CA GLU A 626 -20.20 -29.80 -28.38
C GLU A 626 -20.30 -31.20 -27.75
N GLN A 627 -20.44 -31.28 -26.43
CA GLN A 627 -20.63 -32.56 -25.72
C GLN A 627 -21.98 -33.22 -26.03
N THR A 628 -23.05 -32.43 -26.30
CA THR A 628 -24.36 -32.97 -26.66
C THR A 628 -24.48 -33.23 -28.15
N ALA A 629 -23.65 -32.64 -28.99
CA ALA A 629 -23.60 -32.97 -30.44
C ALA A 629 -22.98 -34.36 -30.68
N GLU A 630 -22.25 -34.91 -29.71
CA GLU A 630 -21.80 -36.32 -29.72
C GLU A 630 -22.83 -37.30 -29.13
N ALA A 631 -23.97 -36.81 -28.58
CA ALA A 631 -25.08 -37.62 -28.04
C ALA A 631 -26.42 -37.11 -28.61
N PRO A 632 -27.42 -38.00 -28.97
CA PRO A 632 -28.69 -37.56 -29.56
C PRO A 632 -29.59 -36.83 -28.55
N GLU A 633 -30.30 -35.82 -29.02
CA GLU A 633 -31.09 -34.79 -28.31
C GLU A 633 -31.95 -35.21 -27.12
N PRO A 634 -32.21 -34.27 -26.16
CA PRO A 634 -33.55 -33.67 -26.10
C PRO A 634 -33.63 -32.16 -25.80
N GLU A 635 -34.64 -31.54 -26.41
CA GLU A 635 -35.13 -30.17 -26.20
C GLU A 635 -35.53 -29.85 -24.77
N ALA A 636 -34.79 -29.03 -24.01
CA ALA A 636 -35.31 -28.41 -22.76
C ALA A 636 -34.44 -27.29 -22.10
N ALA A 637 -33.47 -26.72 -22.76
CA ALA A 637 -32.56 -25.74 -22.10
C ALA A 637 -32.89 -24.24 -22.28
N PHE A 638 -34.08 -23.87 -22.75
CA PHE A 638 -34.39 -22.48 -23.18
C PHE A 638 -35.08 -21.58 -22.13
N ARG A 639 -35.19 -21.98 -20.85
CA ARG A 639 -36.03 -21.25 -19.90
C ARG A 639 -35.31 -20.44 -18.79
N VAL A 640 -33.99 -20.55 -18.64
CA VAL A 640 -33.30 -19.85 -17.53
C VAL A 640 -32.80 -18.47 -17.93
N GLU A 641 -32.46 -18.24 -19.21
CA GLU A 641 -31.97 -16.93 -19.66
C GLU A 641 -33.04 -15.82 -19.69
N ASP A 642 -34.31 -16.18 -19.86
CA ASP A 642 -35.41 -15.21 -19.99
C ASP A 642 -35.79 -14.54 -18.66
N ALA A 643 -35.48 -15.14 -17.51
CA ALA A 643 -35.79 -14.59 -16.18
C ALA A 643 -34.78 -13.50 -15.75
N LEU A 644 -33.50 -13.66 -16.08
CA LEU A 644 -32.46 -12.68 -15.72
C LEU A 644 -32.50 -11.43 -16.59
N VAL A 645 -32.85 -11.56 -17.86
CA VAL A 645 -32.99 -10.41 -18.78
C VAL A 645 -34.26 -9.61 -18.48
N LYS A 646 -35.37 -10.28 -18.09
CA LYS A 646 -36.62 -9.59 -17.73
C LYS A 646 -36.57 -8.84 -16.44
N GLY A 647 -35.79 -9.30 -15.45
CA GLY A 647 -35.61 -8.60 -14.18
C GLY A 647 -34.88 -7.24 -14.35
N ARG A 648 -33.86 -7.18 -15.19
CA ARG A 648 -33.11 -5.91 -15.45
C ARG A 648 -33.88 -4.89 -16.27
N LEU A 649 -34.72 -5.33 -17.23
CA LEU A 649 -35.55 -4.41 -18.03
C LEU A 649 -36.67 -3.74 -17.24
N HIS A 650 -37.12 -4.34 -16.13
CA HIS A 650 -38.15 -3.72 -15.28
C HIS A 650 -37.59 -2.61 -14.36
N HIS A 651 -36.32 -2.70 -13.95
CA HIS A 651 -35.70 -1.66 -13.12
C HIS A 651 -35.31 -0.41 -13.92
N MET A 652 -34.96 -0.56 -15.20
CA MET A 652 -34.61 0.59 -16.06
C MET A 652 -35.81 1.47 -16.48
N ARG A 653 -37.06 1.03 -16.31
CA ARG A 653 -38.25 1.81 -16.67
C ARG A 653 -38.76 2.80 -15.65
N TYR A 654 -38.19 2.79 -14.41
CA TYR A 654 -38.69 3.65 -13.33
C TYR A 654 -37.76 4.82 -12.94
N CYS A 655 -36.59 4.94 -13.52
CA CYS A 655 -35.73 6.12 -13.30
C CYS A 655 -35.72 7.01 -14.55
N GLY A 656 -36.74 7.87 -14.63
CA GLY A 656 -36.77 8.96 -15.62
C GLY A 656 -35.75 10.02 -15.24
N LEU A 657 -34.71 10.19 -16.05
CA LEU A 657 -33.77 11.31 -15.97
C LEU A 657 -34.22 12.44 -16.91
N PRO A 658 -34.22 13.70 -16.47
CA PRO A 658 -34.45 14.84 -17.33
C PRO A 658 -33.23 15.09 -18.23
N ARG A 659 -33.46 15.34 -19.49
CA ARG A 659 -32.47 15.85 -20.46
C ARG A 659 -32.15 17.30 -20.16
N GLY A 660 -30.90 17.65 -20.19
CA GLY A 660 -30.48 19.04 -20.35
C GLY A 660 -29.08 19.36 -19.82
N GLY A 661 -28.20 19.79 -20.73
CA GLY A 661 -27.09 20.69 -20.43
C GLY A 661 -25.68 20.16 -20.68
N ASP A 662 -25.13 20.59 -21.78
CA ASP A 662 -23.71 20.53 -22.13
C ASP A 662 -22.82 21.18 -21.05
N GLY A 663 -21.70 20.58 -20.74
CA GLY A 663 -20.70 21.18 -19.86
C GLY A 663 -19.48 20.31 -19.69
N ASP A 664 -18.41 20.72 -20.34
CA ASP A 664 -17.09 20.12 -20.35
C ASP A 664 -16.48 19.89 -18.97
N GLY A 665 -15.72 18.83 -18.84
CA GLY A 665 -14.63 18.68 -17.86
C GLY A 665 -14.91 17.77 -16.67
N VAL A 666 -14.81 16.48 -16.87
CA VAL A 666 -14.79 15.53 -15.74
C VAL A 666 -13.46 14.79 -15.70
N ALA A 667 -12.69 15.10 -14.68
CA ALA A 667 -11.62 14.23 -14.20
C ALA A 667 -12.25 12.91 -13.70
N GLY A 668 -11.80 11.78 -14.26
CA GLY A 668 -12.28 10.47 -13.88
C GLY A 668 -11.95 10.12 -12.41
N PRO A 669 -12.74 9.27 -11.78
CA PRO A 669 -12.50 8.87 -10.42
C PRO A 669 -11.18 8.10 -10.30
N GLN A 670 -10.38 8.49 -9.32
CA GLN A 670 -9.12 7.84 -8.98
C GLN A 670 -9.41 6.61 -8.12
N ASP A 671 -8.79 5.50 -8.48
CA ASP A 671 -8.82 4.22 -7.77
C ASP A 671 -8.33 4.38 -6.31
N PRO A 672 -9.13 4.04 -5.29
CA PRO A 672 -8.77 4.20 -3.89
C PRO A 672 -7.68 3.25 -3.39
N SER A 673 -7.29 2.21 -4.15
CA SER A 673 -6.28 1.22 -3.74
C SER A 673 -4.82 1.67 -3.95
N GLY A 674 -4.56 2.94 -4.27
CA GLY A 674 -3.25 3.49 -4.61
C GLY A 674 -2.33 3.79 -3.44
N ASN A 675 -2.21 2.94 -2.44
CA ASN A 675 -1.26 3.14 -1.34
C ASN A 675 0.15 2.67 -1.69
N TRP A 676 0.92 3.56 -2.30
CA TRP A 676 2.36 3.57 -2.26
C TRP A 676 2.80 4.82 -1.49
N CYS A 677 2.82 4.73 -0.19
CA CYS A 677 3.59 5.61 0.69
C CYS A 677 4.48 4.79 1.58
#